data_00deb8d42a8dcada76d403aaa22d3f10
#
_entry.id   00deb8d42a8dcada76d403aaa22d3f10
#
_cell.length_a   1.000
_cell.length_b   1.000
_cell.length_c   1.000
_cell.angle_alpha   90.00
_cell.angle_beta   90.00
_cell.angle_gamma   90.00
#
_symmetry.space_group_name_H-M   'P 1'
#
loop_
_entity.id
_entity.type
_entity.pdbx_description
1 polymer ?
#
loop_
_entity_poly.entity_id
_entity_poly.type
_entity_poly.pdbx_seq_one_letter_code
_entity_poly.pdbx_strand_id
1 'polypeptide(L)'
;MTEFDVALHRALKKFQSAGSVQVKETPPHGEPADLTVAIATYDDFDGAYFTIHSILVHHREVLDRVEFVLLDNNPEGLPAPMLESFAGYIDRFRYIPFTDVRSTAVRDVLFRKATGKYVLVLDSHVILAPGSLSALLAYFDADPETDDLIQGPMLSQDSSHIAATHMDPKWRNGMFGSWGVDPRAKQHPDVPFEIVMQGLGSFACRREAWPGLNSHFTGFGGEEGYIHEKFRINGGKVVCLPTFGWHHRFERPAGVPYRINWEDRVHNYLLGWTEVGWDLDSLHRQFSRYLGDSYPEIRRRAELSVQRPELVFGGVVVLSDDGRVAPWRSCLAEAESIELTVHRAIPAEDDAPDVWRTASAFVAGIDKAILLAWKSVVFLDEARVIEPAVMYKLRNIVDDLPAEADTAVIHAHGEDLVGAALIVRAATYGTLRDELSRRINGPVPSDFSLAAYLLERGAVDVVLDRPLSPVRVGGEPNPVVEDSESDLGVAVVNLDLDIDRWKASWHRFIRLPRVTAVERVSAFEDAMNQDAAFAVSWRRALARATEKGWDSVLIAADDVSLLDAAASILGHAREELDHGDWDVVHLGHDPKSRDGALLDGSALLRTSPENRGVHAVLVHSRAFERILDEIADPESDPEAFGQWAGHYRTLGDYLVDASAGGALTCLTLSPGIASTRSLIRSGAIESEYSRRFAL
;
A
#
# COMPACT_ATOMS: atom_id res chain seq x y z
N MET A 1 10.63 26.46 -24.33
CA MET A 1 9.70 27.37 -23.64
C MET A 1 9.46 28.54 -24.57
N THR A 2 8.22 28.75 -25.02
CA THR A 2 7.83 29.87 -25.85
C THR A 2 7.77 31.15 -25.00
N GLU A 3 7.77 32.34 -25.63
CA GLU A 3 7.56 33.62 -24.90
C GLU A 3 6.25 33.62 -24.12
N PHE A 4 5.24 32.90 -24.61
CA PHE A 4 3.96 32.69 -23.94
C PHE A 4 4.13 31.87 -22.65
N ASP A 5 4.90 30.80 -22.67
CA ASP A 5 5.17 29.98 -21.46
C ASP A 5 5.90 30.79 -20.38
N VAL A 6 6.81 31.68 -20.78
CA VAL A 6 7.54 32.59 -19.86
C VAL A 6 6.61 33.66 -19.29
N ALA A 7 5.71 34.22 -20.10
CA ALA A 7 4.73 35.24 -19.66
C ALA A 7 3.69 34.61 -18.72
N LEU A 8 3.20 33.41 -19.05
CA LEU A 8 2.29 32.63 -18.20
C LEU A 8 2.97 32.28 -16.87
N HIS A 9 4.20 31.78 -16.91
CA HIS A 9 4.96 31.44 -15.70
C HIS A 9 5.25 32.68 -14.82
N ARG A 10 5.47 33.86 -15.40
CA ARG A 10 5.63 35.12 -14.65
C ARG A 10 4.30 35.62 -14.06
N ALA A 11 3.19 35.48 -14.77
CA ALA A 11 1.87 35.80 -14.25
C ALA A 11 1.51 34.89 -13.10
N LEU A 12 1.76 33.60 -13.22
CA LEU A 12 1.53 32.56 -12.20
C LEU A 12 2.40 32.79 -10.96
N LYS A 13 3.69 33.16 -11.10
CA LYS A 13 4.54 33.55 -9.96
C LYS A 13 4.05 34.80 -9.23
N LYS A 14 3.41 35.75 -9.92
CA LYS A 14 2.79 36.93 -9.28
C LYS A 14 1.59 36.53 -8.41
N PHE A 15 0.82 35.53 -8.82
CA PHE A 15 -0.25 34.95 -7.99
C PHE A 15 0.30 34.21 -6.76
N GLN A 16 1.43 33.47 -6.88
CA GLN A 16 2.09 32.80 -5.75
C GLN A 16 2.63 33.77 -4.68
N SER A 17 3.02 35.00 -5.06
CA SER A 17 3.51 36.02 -4.12
C SER A 17 2.41 36.73 -3.35
N ALA A 18 1.14 36.51 -3.68
CA ALA A 18 -0.01 37.16 -3.04
C ALA A 18 -0.55 36.43 -1.78
N GLY A 19 0.21 35.48 -1.23
CA GLY A 19 -0.20 34.66 -0.10
C GLY A 19 -0.95 33.40 -0.57
N SER A 20 -0.74 32.28 0.06
CA SER A 20 -1.49 31.04 -0.24
C SER A 20 -2.98 31.29 -0.03
N VAL A 21 -3.74 31.40 -1.12
CA VAL A 21 -5.20 31.41 -1.04
C VAL A 21 -5.61 30.00 -0.63
N GLN A 22 -6.08 29.85 0.61
CA GLN A 22 -6.63 28.57 1.07
C GLN A 22 -7.97 28.36 0.36
N VAL A 23 -8.00 27.40 -0.55
CA VAL A 23 -9.24 26.94 -1.19
C VAL A 23 -10.09 26.17 -0.18
N LYS A 24 -11.41 26.29 -0.27
CA LYS A 24 -12.36 25.67 0.66
C LYS A 24 -13.31 24.73 -0.05
N GLU A 25 -13.70 23.66 0.65
CA GLU A 25 -14.76 22.80 0.17
C GLU A 25 -16.09 23.55 0.08
N THR A 26 -16.75 23.45 -1.07
CA THR A 26 -18.09 23.99 -1.25
C THR A 26 -19.12 23.03 -0.63
N PRO A 27 -20.03 23.51 0.24
CA PRO A 27 -21.04 22.66 0.86
C PRO A 27 -22.02 22.07 -0.17
N PRO A 28 -22.67 20.94 0.13
CA PRO A 28 -23.72 20.39 -0.70
C PRO A 28 -24.90 21.34 -0.85
N HIS A 29 -25.55 21.30 -2.01
CA HIS A 29 -26.83 22.00 -2.22
C HIS A 29 -27.96 21.30 -1.46
N GLY A 30 -29.01 22.05 -1.09
CA GLY A 30 -30.07 21.58 -0.20
C GLY A 30 -30.91 20.41 -0.76
N GLU A 31 -31.13 20.38 -2.09
CA GLU A 31 -31.90 19.31 -2.75
C GLU A 31 -30.97 18.42 -3.57
N PRO A 32 -31.00 17.08 -3.40
CA PRO A 32 -30.22 16.16 -4.22
C PRO A 32 -30.60 16.29 -5.71
N ALA A 33 -29.61 16.12 -6.57
CA ALA A 33 -29.83 15.96 -8.01
C ALA A 33 -30.14 14.51 -8.35
N ASP A 34 -30.67 14.24 -9.55
CA ASP A 34 -30.80 12.87 -10.01
C ASP A 34 -29.44 12.26 -10.35
N LEU A 35 -28.58 13.07 -11.00
CA LEU A 35 -27.27 12.66 -11.47
C LEU A 35 -26.18 13.59 -10.93
N THR A 36 -25.13 13.01 -10.35
CA THR A 36 -23.89 13.69 -10.08
C THR A 36 -22.91 13.46 -11.22
N VAL A 37 -22.49 14.53 -11.91
CA VAL A 37 -21.31 14.52 -12.78
C VAL A 37 -20.08 14.75 -11.92
N ALA A 38 -19.28 13.70 -11.73
CA ALA A 38 -18.17 13.65 -10.80
C ALA A 38 -16.82 13.60 -11.57
N ILE A 39 -15.94 14.54 -11.28
CA ILE A 39 -14.67 14.72 -11.98
C ILE A 39 -13.55 14.76 -10.94
N ALA A 40 -12.50 13.94 -11.12
CA ALA A 40 -11.24 14.09 -10.41
C ALA A 40 -10.24 14.83 -11.31
N THR A 41 -9.52 15.78 -10.74
CA THR A 41 -8.51 16.57 -11.48
C THR A 41 -7.21 16.65 -10.69
N TYR A 42 -6.09 16.75 -11.41
CA TYR A 42 -4.77 17.03 -10.88
C TYR A 42 -4.04 17.97 -11.85
N ASP A 43 -3.91 19.23 -11.50
CA ASP A 43 -3.27 20.27 -12.34
C ASP A 43 -3.79 20.37 -13.79
N ASP A 44 -5.05 20.00 -14.05
CA ASP A 44 -5.65 19.97 -15.39
C ASP A 44 -6.83 20.96 -15.49
N PHE A 45 -6.52 22.25 -15.37
CA PHE A 45 -7.55 23.30 -15.49
C PHE A 45 -8.24 23.27 -16.85
N ASP A 46 -7.47 23.22 -17.93
CA ASP A 46 -8.01 23.24 -19.30
C ASP A 46 -8.98 22.08 -19.52
N GLY A 47 -8.57 20.88 -19.08
CA GLY A 47 -9.42 19.70 -19.19
C GLY A 47 -10.72 19.89 -18.43
N ALA A 48 -10.67 20.22 -17.14
CA ALA A 48 -11.85 20.42 -16.31
C ALA A 48 -12.75 21.53 -16.85
N TYR A 49 -12.15 22.63 -17.30
CA TYR A 49 -12.89 23.74 -17.92
C TYR A 49 -13.68 23.27 -19.15
N PHE A 50 -13.02 22.66 -20.12
CA PHE A 50 -13.68 22.22 -21.35
C PHE A 50 -14.71 21.11 -21.10
N THR A 51 -14.41 20.17 -20.21
CA THR A 51 -15.35 19.09 -19.85
C THR A 51 -16.65 19.68 -19.28
N ILE A 52 -16.56 20.53 -18.26
CA ILE A 52 -17.72 21.10 -17.58
C ILE A 52 -18.47 22.07 -18.52
N HIS A 53 -17.77 22.99 -19.16
CA HIS A 53 -18.41 24.00 -20.02
C HIS A 53 -19.04 23.38 -21.26
N SER A 54 -18.48 22.30 -21.83
CA SER A 54 -19.15 21.59 -22.92
C SER A 54 -20.49 21.00 -22.49
N ILE A 55 -20.59 20.48 -21.26
CA ILE A 55 -21.89 20.01 -20.72
C ILE A 55 -22.86 21.17 -20.55
N LEU A 56 -22.42 22.27 -19.95
CA LEU A 56 -23.25 23.47 -19.76
C LEU A 56 -23.79 24.06 -21.10
N VAL A 57 -23.04 23.93 -22.18
CA VAL A 57 -23.42 24.45 -23.50
C VAL A 57 -24.31 23.45 -24.28
N HIS A 58 -23.96 22.17 -24.25
CA HIS A 58 -24.54 21.18 -25.16
C HIS A 58 -25.60 20.26 -24.53
N HIS A 59 -25.81 20.33 -23.19
CA HIS A 59 -26.77 19.46 -22.47
C HIS A 59 -27.71 20.27 -21.57
N ARG A 60 -28.10 21.47 -22.02
CA ARG A 60 -28.92 22.41 -21.24
C ARG A 60 -30.28 21.84 -20.83
N GLU A 61 -30.79 20.91 -21.61
CA GLU A 61 -32.10 20.29 -21.43
C GLU A 61 -32.22 19.42 -20.19
N VAL A 62 -31.10 19.06 -19.55
CA VAL A 62 -31.06 18.16 -18.37
C VAL A 62 -30.31 18.76 -17.18
N LEU A 63 -29.83 20.00 -17.26
CA LEU A 63 -29.02 20.61 -16.20
C LEU A 63 -29.77 20.79 -14.88
N ASP A 64 -31.07 20.89 -14.90
CA ASP A 64 -31.94 20.96 -13.70
C ASP A 64 -31.89 19.64 -12.88
N ARG A 65 -31.51 18.53 -13.52
CA ARG A 65 -31.36 17.20 -12.91
C ARG A 65 -29.91 16.89 -12.46
N VAL A 66 -28.97 17.79 -12.74
CA VAL A 66 -27.52 17.51 -12.60
C VAL A 66 -26.87 18.36 -11.52
N GLU A 67 -26.02 17.78 -10.71
CA GLU A 67 -24.98 18.47 -9.93
C GLU A 67 -23.60 18.16 -10.47
N PHE A 68 -22.64 19.08 -10.26
CA PHE A 68 -21.24 18.87 -10.58
C PHE A 68 -20.43 18.74 -9.30
N VAL A 69 -19.58 17.73 -9.24
CA VAL A 69 -18.58 17.55 -8.17
C VAL A 69 -17.21 17.51 -8.81
N LEU A 70 -16.39 18.50 -8.53
CA LEU A 70 -14.99 18.55 -8.95
C LEU A 70 -14.09 18.32 -7.74
N LEU A 71 -13.40 17.18 -7.72
CA LEU A 71 -12.44 16.85 -6.69
C LEU A 71 -11.03 17.18 -7.19
N ASP A 72 -10.35 18.09 -6.49
CA ASP A 72 -9.01 18.54 -6.84
C ASP A 72 -7.98 17.82 -5.96
N ASN A 73 -7.17 16.98 -6.58
CA ASN A 73 -6.08 16.24 -5.92
C ASN A 73 -4.79 17.06 -5.72
N ASN A 74 -4.74 18.30 -6.24
CA ASN A 74 -3.63 19.22 -6.00
C ASN A 74 -4.13 20.61 -5.63
N PRO A 75 -4.85 20.77 -4.49
CA PRO A 75 -5.48 22.04 -4.09
C PRO A 75 -4.47 23.14 -3.72
N GLU A 76 -3.19 22.84 -3.64
CA GLU A 76 -2.10 23.81 -3.52
C GLU A 76 -1.50 24.19 -4.88
N GLY A 77 -1.96 23.55 -5.95
CA GLY A 77 -1.56 23.83 -7.32
C GLY A 77 -2.07 25.19 -7.83
N LEU A 78 -1.39 25.71 -8.86
CA LEU A 78 -1.77 26.98 -9.49
C LEU A 78 -3.21 27.03 -10.04
N PRO A 79 -3.79 25.92 -10.58
CA PRO A 79 -5.16 25.91 -11.06
C PRO A 79 -6.24 25.98 -9.97
N ALA A 80 -5.94 25.60 -8.73
CA ALA A 80 -6.94 25.40 -7.69
C ALA A 80 -7.88 26.60 -7.45
N PRO A 81 -7.41 27.88 -7.34
CA PRO A 81 -8.31 29.02 -7.17
C PRO A 81 -9.22 29.26 -8.38
N MET A 82 -8.76 28.93 -9.59
CA MET A 82 -9.58 29.04 -10.81
C MET A 82 -10.65 27.95 -10.85
N LEU A 83 -10.32 26.72 -10.43
CA LEU A 83 -11.27 25.62 -10.33
C LEU A 83 -12.31 25.86 -9.24
N GLU A 84 -11.91 26.38 -8.07
CA GLU A 84 -12.83 26.80 -7.00
C GLU A 84 -13.81 27.89 -7.49
N SER A 85 -13.35 28.82 -8.31
CA SER A 85 -14.17 29.93 -8.81
C SER A 85 -15.39 29.48 -9.63
N PHE A 86 -15.43 28.24 -10.17
CA PHE A 86 -16.59 27.69 -10.86
C PHE A 86 -17.85 27.68 -9.98
N ALA A 87 -17.68 27.49 -8.67
CA ALA A 87 -18.77 27.54 -7.70
C ALA A 87 -19.47 28.94 -7.64
N GLY A 88 -18.81 29.98 -8.12
CA GLY A 88 -19.38 31.32 -8.14
C GLY A 88 -20.36 31.63 -9.31
N TYR A 89 -20.40 30.75 -10.33
CA TYR A 89 -21.24 30.99 -11.52
C TYR A 89 -21.87 29.73 -12.13
N ILE A 90 -21.58 28.55 -11.64
CA ILE A 90 -22.22 27.30 -12.07
C ILE A 90 -23.17 26.83 -10.95
N ASP A 91 -24.44 26.73 -11.30
CA ASP A 91 -25.44 26.22 -10.38
C ASP A 91 -25.15 24.75 -10.01
N ARG A 92 -25.40 24.38 -8.74
CA ARG A 92 -25.17 23.03 -8.22
C ARG A 92 -23.75 22.51 -8.47
N PHE A 93 -22.75 23.39 -8.40
CA PHE A 93 -21.35 23.01 -8.51
C PHE A 93 -20.68 22.96 -7.13
N ARG A 94 -19.90 21.89 -6.90
CA ARG A 94 -19.13 21.69 -5.67
C ARG A 94 -17.67 21.49 -6.01
N TYR A 95 -16.80 22.31 -5.43
CA TYR A 95 -15.35 22.14 -5.42
C TYR A 95 -14.93 21.42 -4.14
N ILE A 96 -14.11 20.37 -4.25
CA ILE A 96 -13.64 19.57 -3.12
C ILE A 96 -12.12 19.48 -3.19
N PRO A 97 -11.37 20.24 -2.34
CA PRO A 97 -9.94 20.06 -2.17
C PRO A 97 -9.68 18.75 -1.44
N PHE A 98 -8.86 17.86 -2.00
CA PHE A 98 -8.69 16.53 -1.44
C PHE A 98 -7.33 15.92 -1.75
N THR A 99 -6.51 15.62 -0.73
CA THR A 99 -5.14 15.12 -0.86
C THR A 99 -4.90 13.74 -0.26
N ASP A 100 -5.89 13.17 0.43
CA ASP A 100 -5.72 11.93 1.19
C ASP A 100 -5.55 10.68 0.30
N VAL A 101 -6.07 10.70 -0.92
CA VAL A 101 -5.91 9.63 -1.91
C VAL A 101 -5.33 10.22 -3.19
N ARG A 102 -4.13 9.76 -3.57
CA ARG A 102 -3.42 10.19 -4.78
C ARG A 102 -3.27 9.03 -5.77
N SER A 103 -4.36 8.33 -6.03
CA SER A 103 -4.42 7.19 -6.94
C SER A 103 -5.75 7.17 -7.68
N THR A 104 -5.91 6.20 -8.58
CA THR A 104 -7.18 5.95 -9.27
C THR A 104 -8.34 5.66 -8.32
N ALA A 105 -8.06 5.21 -7.08
CA ALA A 105 -9.06 4.99 -6.03
C ALA A 105 -9.73 6.29 -5.54
N VAL A 106 -9.28 7.46 -5.95
CA VAL A 106 -9.99 8.74 -5.74
C VAL A 106 -11.43 8.71 -6.28
N ARG A 107 -11.72 7.84 -7.24
CA ARG A 107 -13.09 7.63 -7.76
C ARG A 107 -14.06 7.19 -6.66
N ASP A 108 -13.62 6.41 -5.68
CA ASP A 108 -14.43 6.02 -4.53
C ASP A 108 -14.85 7.23 -3.68
N VAL A 109 -13.97 8.22 -3.57
CA VAL A 109 -14.28 9.46 -2.86
C VAL A 109 -15.34 10.25 -3.62
N LEU A 110 -15.28 10.29 -4.96
CA LEU A 110 -16.31 10.91 -5.78
C LEU A 110 -17.70 10.30 -5.51
N PHE A 111 -17.82 8.97 -5.47
CA PHE A 111 -19.08 8.29 -5.14
C PHE A 111 -19.59 8.64 -3.74
N ARG A 112 -18.70 8.75 -2.76
CA ARG A 112 -19.07 9.13 -1.38
C ARG A 112 -19.48 10.60 -1.23
N LYS A 113 -18.91 11.47 -2.06
CA LYS A 113 -19.21 12.92 -2.06
C LYS A 113 -20.43 13.26 -2.95
N ALA A 114 -20.82 12.39 -3.86
CA ALA A 114 -21.99 12.57 -4.72
C ALA A 114 -23.29 12.57 -3.91
N THR A 115 -24.24 13.43 -4.29
CA THR A 115 -25.59 13.47 -3.69
C THR A 115 -26.64 12.82 -4.59
N GLY A 116 -26.39 12.74 -5.90
CA GLY A 116 -27.29 12.14 -6.87
C GLY A 116 -27.50 10.64 -6.65
N LYS A 117 -28.69 10.15 -7.07
CA LYS A 117 -28.96 8.71 -7.11
C LYS A 117 -28.02 7.99 -8.07
N TYR A 118 -27.66 8.64 -9.17
CA TYR A 118 -26.73 8.15 -10.17
C TYR A 118 -25.45 8.99 -10.17
N VAL A 119 -24.34 8.38 -10.52
CA VAL A 119 -23.04 9.06 -10.63
C VAL A 119 -22.45 8.77 -11.99
N LEU A 120 -22.14 9.82 -12.73
CA LEU A 120 -21.34 9.80 -13.93
C LEU A 120 -19.92 10.28 -13.58
N VAL A 121 -18.95 9.41 -13.66
CA VAL A 121 -17.55 9.75 -13.49
C VAL A 121 -16.94 10.07 -14.85
N LEU A 122 -16.27 11.22 -14.95
CA LEU A 122 -15.53 11.64 -16.13
C LEU A 122 -14.08 11.94 -15.76
N ASP A 123 -13.15 11.57 -16.62
CA ASP A 123 -11.82 12.17 -16.58
C ASP A 123 -11.93 13.66 -16.89
N SER A 124 -11.02 14.48 -16.35
CA SER A 124 -11.05 15.93 -16.48
C SER A 124 -10.97 16.46 -17.93
N HIS A 125 -10.70 15.59 -18.90
CA HIS A 125 -10.49 15.94 -20.31
C HIS A 125 -11.38 15.12 -21.27
N VAL A 126 -12.63 14.87 -20.84
CA VAL A 126 -13.66 14.17 -21.61
C VAL A 126 -14.71 15.17 -22.10
N ILE A 127 -15.16 15.03 -23.34
CA ILE A 127 -16.26 15.79 -23.92
C ILE A 127 -17.37 14.81 -24.30
N LEU A 128 -18.57 15.04 -23.79
CA LEU A 128 -19.74 14.23 -24.14
C LEU A 128 -20.31 14.64 -25.51
N ALA A 129 -20.73 13.66 -26.31
CA ALA A 129 -21.42 13.92 -27.56
C ALA A 129 -22.81 14.53 -27.32
N PRO A 130 -23.34 15.36 -28.21
CA PRO A 130 -24.67 15.93 -28.06
C PRO A 130 -25.75 14.85 -27.83
N GLY A 131 -26.61 15.07 -26.83
CA GLY A 131 -27.67 14.13 -26.44
C GLY A 131 -27.24 12.98 -25.55
N SER A 132 -25.93 12.77 -25.32
CA SER A 132 -25.41 11.67 -24.50
C SER A 132 -25.96 11.68 -23.07
N LEU A 133 -26.00 12.87 -22.45
CA LEU A 133 -26.46 12.97 -21.06
C LEU A 133 -27.96 12.71 -20.92
N SER A 134 -28.76 13.16 -21.89
CA SER A 134 -30.19 12.87 -21.97
C SER A 134 -30.44 11.37 -22.18
N ALA A 135 -29.66 10.72 -23.04
CA ALA A 135 -29.75 9.28 -23.27
C ALA A 135 -29.38 8.48 -22.01
N LEU A 136 -28.34 8.88 -21.27
CA LEU A 136 -27.95 8.26 -20.02
C LEU A 136 -29.05 8.37 -18.96
N LEU A 137 -29.64 9.55 -18.79
CA LEU A 137 -30.75 9.76 -17.85
C LEU A 137 -31.96 8.96 -18.26
N ALA A 138 -32.34 8.90 -19.56
CA ALA A 138 -33.43 8.09 -20.04
C ALA A 138 -33.23 6.58 -19.79
N TYR A 139 -31.97 6.09 -19.85
CA TYR A 139 -31.66 4.71 -19.48
C TYR A 139 -31.96 4.45 -18.01
N PHE A 140 -31.53 5.32 -17.11
CA PHE A 140 -31.80 5.21 -15.68
C PHE A 140 -33.27 5.43 -15.34
N ASP A 141 -33.99 6.30 -16.05
CA ASP A 141 -35.42 6.51 -15.86
C ASP A 141 -36.22 5.25 -16.26
N ALA A 142 -35.72 4.47 -17.24
CA ALA A 142 -36.35 3.22 -17.66
C ALA A 142 -36.12 2.05 -16.68
N ASP A 143 -34.98 2.00 -16.00
CA ASP A 143 -34.69 1.04 -14.95
C ASP A 143 -33.97 1.72 -13.76
N PRO A 144 -34.72 2.34 -12.85
CA PRO A 144 -34.19 3.15 -11.78
C PRO A 144 -33.36 2.38 -10.72
N GLU A 145 -33.49 1.07 -10.64
CA GLU A 145 -32.81 0.22 -9.67
C GLU A 145 -31.72 -0.64 -10.30
N THR A 146 -31.35 -0.35 -11.54
CA THR A 146 -30.27 -1.09 -12.20
C THR A 146 -28.97 -1.01 -11.43
N ASP A 147 -28.28 -2.15 -11.31
CA ASP A 147 -26.95 -2.28 -10.72
C ASP A 147 -25.84 -2.35 -11.79
N ASP A 148 -26.18 -2.02 -13.03
CA ASP A 148 -25.27 -2.11 -14.16
C ASP A 148 -24.26 -0.96 -14.19
N LEU A 149 -23.05 -1.26 -14.69
CA LEU A 149 -22.06 -0.26 -15.08
C LEU A 149 -22.32 0.17 -16.53
N ILE A 150 -22.68 1.43 -16.72
CA ILE A 150 -23.03 1.98 -18.03
C ILE A 150 -21.82 2.72 -18.59
N GLN A 151 -21.43 2.37 -19.80
CA GLN A 151 -20.40 3.03 -20.59
C GLN A 151 -20.94 3.31 -21.99
N GLY A 152 -20.28 4.20 -22.72
CA GLY A 152 -20.69 4.54 -24.08
C GLY A 152 -19.53 4.41 -25.07
N PRO A 153 -19.78 4.47 -26.38
CA PRO A 153 -18.73 4.42 -27.36
C PRO A 153 -17.82 5.65 -27.28
N MET A 154 -16.51 5.42 -27.27
CA MET A 154 -15.52 6.46 -27.51
C MET A 154 -15.52 6.82 -28.99
N LEU A 155 -15.66 8.10 -29.29
CA LEU A 155 -15.67 8.63 -30.66
C LEU A 155 -14.29 9.15 -31.06
N SER A 156 -14.01 9.15 -32.37
CA SER A 156 -12.84 9.82 -32.91
C SER A 156 -12.85 11.31 -32.61
N GLN A 157 -11.68 11.97 -32.63
CA GLN A 157 -11.57 13.39 -32.30
C GLN A 157 -12.44 14.29 -33.19
N ASP A 158 -12.65 13.92 -34.43
CA ASP A 158 -13.48 14.61 -35.42
C ASP A 158 -14.94 14.16 -35.43
N SER A 159 -15.35 13.30 -34.50
CA SER A 159 -16.69 12.69 -34.44
C SER A 159 -17.09 11.87 -35.68
N SER A 160 -16.18 11.57 -36.59
CA SER A 160 -16.51 10.90 -37.87
C SER A 160 -16.86 9.42 -37.71
N HIS A 161 -16.38 8.78 -36.63
CA HIS A 161 -16.61 7.36 -36.39
C HIS A 161 -16.47 6.98 -34.92
N ILE A 162 -16.96 5.77 -34.59
CA ILE A 162 -16.74 5.14 -33.29
C ILE A 162 -15.30 4.60 -33.26
N ALA A 163 -14.46 5.13 -32.37
CA ALA A 163 -13.09 4.67 -32.18
C ALA A 163 -13.01 3.39 -31.33
N ALA A 164 -13.90 3.25 -30.33
CA ALA A 164 -14.00 2.04 -29.52
C ALA A 164 -15.36 1.93 -28.85
N THR A 165 -15.83 0.71 -28.64
CA THR A 165 -17.04 0.42 -27.82
C THR A 165 -16.70 -0.36 -26.56
N HIS A 166 -15.55 -1.03 -26.55
CA HIS A 166 -15.10 -1.91 -25.46
C HIS A 166 -13.59 -2.10 -25.53
N MET A 167 -13.06 -2.78 -24.54
CA MET A 167 -11.75 -3.40 -24.59
C MET A 167 -11.90 -4.92 -24.57
N ASP A 168 -11.17 -5.61 -25.43
CA ASP A 168 -10.94 -7.05 -25.33
C ASP A 168 -10.02 -7.35 -24.13
N PRO A 169 -10.23 -8.45 -23.39
CA PRO A 169 -9.39 -8.84 -22.25
C PRO A 169 -8.05 -9.43 -22.74
N LYS A 170 -7.25 -8.59 -23.35
CA LYS A 170 -5.95 -8.94 -23.94
C LYS A 170 -4.89 -7.93 -23.50
N TRP A 171 -3.69 -8.44 -23.26
CA TRP A 171 -2.56 -7.59 -22.94
C TRP A 171 -2.06 -6.79 -24.15
N ARG A 172 -1.85 -5.50 -23.95
CA ARG A 172 -1.25 -4.59 -24.93
C ARG A 172 -0.32 -3.62 -24.23
N ASN A 173 0.96 -3.61 -24.59
CA ASN A 173 1.95 -2.65 -24.07
C ASN A 173 1.95 -2.51 -22.54
N GLY A 174 1.87 -3.63 -21.79
CA GLY A 174 1.84 -3.63 -20.33
C GLY A 174 0.54 -3.13 -19.70
N MET A 175 -0.54 -3.02 -20.50
CA MET A 175 -1.90 -2.77 -20.02
C MET A 175 -2.80 -3.95 -20.38
N PHE A 176 -3.71 -4.29 -19.46
CA PHE A 176 -4.74 -5.29 -19.73
C PHE A 176 -5.97 -4.59 -20.32
N GLY A 177 -6.20 -4.83 -21.58
CA GLY A 177 -7.28 -4.23 -22.36
C GLY A 177 -6.79 -3.76 -23.74
N SER A 178 -7.43 -4.22 -24.80
CA SER A 178 -7.17 -3.79 -26.16
C SER A 178 -8.45 -3.24 -26.78
N TRP A 179 -8.42 -1.98 -27.20
CA TRP A 179 -9.58 -1.30 -27.78
C TRP A 179 -10.16 -2.08 -28.97
N GLY A 180 -11.49 -2.25 -28.97
CA GLY A 180 -12.26 -2.92 -29.98
C GLY A 180 -13.54 -2.16 -30.32
N VAL A 181 -14.10 -2.41 -31.49
CA VAL A 181 -15.35 -1.84 -31.96
C VAL A 181 -16.35 -2.96 -32.22
N ASP A 182 -17.47 -2.93 -31.52
CA ASP A 182 -18.60 -3.83 -31.78
C ASP A 182 -19.54 -3.19 -32.82
N PRO A 183 -19.82 -3.89 -33.93
CA PRO A 183 -20.69 -3.35 -34.99
C PRO A 183 -22.13 -3.08 -34.53
N ARG A 184 -22.59 -3.69 -33.45
CA ARG A 184 -23.93 -3.46 -32.86
C ARG A 184 -24.16 -1.98 -32.54
N ALA A 185 -23.13 -1.28 -32.06
CA ALA A 185 -23.25 0.15 -31.73
C ALA A 185 -23.65 1.01 -32.94
N LYS A 186 -23.30 0.60 -34.16
CA LYS A 186 -23.67 1.28 -35.39
C LYS A 186 -24.94 0.72 -36.03
N GLN A 187 -25.14 -0.61 -35.94
CA GLN A 187 -26.28 -1.30 -36.55
C GLN A 187 -27.57 -1.11 -35.77
N HIS A 188 -27.46 -1.00 -34.45
CA HIS A 188 -28.57 -0.87 -33.50
C HIS A 188 -28.28 0.23 -32.47
N PRO A 189 -28.21 1.49 -32.88
CA PRO A 189 -27.75 2.59 -32.02
C PRO A 189 -28.65 2.82 -30.78
N ASP A 190 -29.90 2.37 -30.82
CA ASP A 190 -30.84 2.52 -29.71
C ASP A 190 -30.92 1.31 -28.77
N VAL A 191 -30.07 0.27 -29.00
CA VAL A 191 -30.12 -0.97 -28.24
C VAL A 191 -28.84 -1.13 -27.40
N PRO A 192 -28.91 -1.02 -26.08
CA PRO A 192 -27.78 -1.31 -25.19
C PRO A 192 -27.32 -2.77 -25.33
N PHE A 193 -26.03 -3.04 -25.14
CA PHE A 193 -25.49 -4.39 -25.18
C PHE A 193 -24.35 -4.59 -24.19
N GLU A 194 -24.22 -5.82 -23.70
CA GLU A 194 -23.14 -6.18 -22.78
C GLU A 194 -21.77 -6.15 -23.45
N ILE A 195 -20.77 -5.64 -22.70
CA ILE A 195 -19.36 -5.62 -23.07
C ILE A 195 -18.52 -6.23 -21.96
N VAL A 196 -17.33 -6.68 -22.27
CA VAL A 196 -16.43 -7.29 -21.29
C VAL A 196 -15.86 -6.23 -20.35
N MET A 197 -15.30 -5.17 -20.90
CA MET A 197 -14.69 -4.05 -20.17
C MET A 197 -14.49 -2.87 -21.13
N GLN A 198 -14.18 -1.70 -20.53
CA GLN A 198 -13.76 -0.52 -21.28
C GLN A 198 -12.82 0.34 -20.42
N GLY A 199 -12.23 1.38 -20.98
CA GLY A 199 -11.51 2.40 -20.23
C GLY A 199 -12.42 3.20 -19.30
N LEU A 200 -11.90 3.65 -18.18
CA LEU A 200 -12.66 4.35 -17.13
C LEU A 200 -12.67 5.89 -17.28
N GLY A 201 -12.43 6.40 -18.49
CA GLY A 201 -12.51 7.84 -18.76
C GLY A 201 -13.94 8.39 -18.75
N SER A 202 -14.96 7.54 -18.97
CA SER A 202 -16.38 7.88 -18.89
C SER A 202 -17.19 6.65 -18.52
N PHE A 203 -17.85 6.67 -17.36
CA PHE A 203 -18.73 5.59 -16.91
C PHE A 203 -19.77 6.09 -15.89
N ALA A 204 -20.91 5.44 -15.82
CA ALA A 204 -21.96 5.78 -14.87
C ALA A 204 -22.58 4.53 -14.25
N CYS A 205 -23.06 4.66 -13.02
CA CYS A 205 -23.89 3.66 -12.35
C CYS A 205 -24.77 4.28 -11.27
N ARG A 206 -25.69 3.52 -10.73
CA ARG A 206 -26.39 3.90 -9.49
C ARG A 206 -25.36 3.99 -8.37
N ARG A 207 -25.40 5.07 -7.55
CA ARG A 207 -24.39 5.34 -6.50
C ARG A 207 -24.19 4.15 -5.56
N GLU A 208 -25.29 3.51 -5.17
CA GLU A 208 -25.26 2.36 -4.25
C GLU A 208 -24.77 1.06 -4.90
N ALA A 209 -24.80 0.97 -6.24
CA ALA A 209 -24.27 -0.17 -6.98
C ALA A 209 -22.74 -0.13 -7.13
N TRP A 210 -22.10 0.99 -6.84
CA TRP A 210 -20.64 1.11 -6.94
C TRP A 210 -19.93 0.18 -5.96
N PRO A 211 -19.18 -0.84 -6.42
CA PRO A 211 -18.55 -1.83 -5.53
C PRO A 211 -17.25 -1.36 -4.87
N GLY A 212 -16.80 -0.16 -5.20
CA GLY A 212 -15.52 0.38 -4.76
C GLY A 212 -14.31 -0.21 -5.48
N LEU A 213 -13.27 0.61 -5.65
CA LEU A 213 -11.94 0.16 -6.02
C LEU A 213 -11.23 -0.38 -4.77
N ASN A 214 -10.14 -1.11 -4.94
CA ASN A 214 -9.29 -1.44 -3.81
C ASN A 214 -8.67 -0.16 -3.25
N SER A 215 -8.91 0.12 -1.96
CA SER A 215 -8.46 1.35 -1.30
C SER A 215 -6.93 1.48 -1.21
N HIS A 216 -6.22 0.38 -1.47
CA HIS A 216 -4.77 0.32 -1.47
C HIS A 216 -4.13 0.45 -2.85
N PHE A 217 -4.93 0.76 -3.88
CA PHE A 217 -4.37 1.12 -5.18
C PHE A 217 -3.51 2.38 -5.05
N THR A 218 -2.31 2.33 -5.62
CA THR A 218 -1.34 3.40 -5.65
C THR A 218 -1.18 3.94 -7.08
N GLY A 219 -0.90 5.23 -7.23
CA GLY A 219 -0.63 5.84 -8.52
C GLY A 219 -1.69 5.54 -9.58
N PHE A 220 -1.28 5.05 -10.76
CA PHE A 220 -2.14 4.92 -11.93
C PHE A 220 -2.04 3.54 -12.60
N GLY A 221 -3.21 2.99 -12.99
CA GLY A 221 -3.36 1.78 -13.83
C GLY A 221 -3.68 0.53 -13.01
N GLY A 222 -4.26 -0.46 -13.68
CA GLY A 222 -4.65 -1.75 -13.08
C GLY A 222 -6.13 -1.83 -12.68
N GLU A 223 -6.88 -0.76 -12.80
CA GLU A 223 -8.30 -0.68 -12.44
C GLU A 223 -9.25 -1.19 -13.54
N GLU A 224 -8.87 -1.06 -14.81
CA GLU A 224 -9.67 -1.57 -15.92
C GLU A 224 -9.73 -3.10 -15.90
N GLY A 225 -10.86 -3.65 -16.26
CA GLY A 225 -11.11 -5.09 -16.13
C GLY A 225 -11.46 -5.50 -14.69
N TYR A 226 -10.64 -5.12 -13.72
CA TYR A 226 -10.88 -5.40 -12.31
C TYR A 226 -12.24 -4.85 -11.82
N ILE A 227 -12.53 -3.56 -12.03
CA ILE A 227 -13.81 -2.97 -11.59
C ILE A 227 -15.00 -3.57 -12.35
N HIS A 228 -14.83 -3.87 -13.63
CA HIS A 228 -15.86 -4.50 -14.43
C HIS A 228 -16.21 -5.92 -13.91
N GLU A 229 -15.18 -6.65 -13.46
CA GLU A 229 -15.40 -7.96 -12.82
C GLU A 229 -16.11 -7.83 -11.48
N LYS A 230 -15.78 -6.82 -10.70
CA LYS A 230 -16.50 -6.56 -9.42
C LYS A 230 -17.99 -6.31 -9.64
N PHE A 231 -18.37 -5.57 -10.67
CA PHE A 231 -19.79 -5.42 -11.03
C PHE A 231 -20.45 -6.77 -11.32
N ARG A 232 -19.79 -7.64 -12.10
CA ARG A 232 -20.33 -8.99 -12.41
C ARG A 232 -20.41 -9.88 -11.17
N ILE A 233 -19.42 -9.87 -10.31
CA ILE A 233 -19.42 -10.62 -9.04
C ILE A 233 -20.58 -10.19 -8.15
N ASN A 234 -20.95 -8.89 -8.18
CA ASN A 234 -22.07 -8.34 -7.41
C ASN A 234 -23.44 -8.47 -8.13
N GLY A 235 -23.49 -9.15 -9.29
CA GLY A 235 -24.74 -9.44 -10.00
C GLY A 235 -25.15 -8.40 -11.04
N GLY A 236 -24.40 -7.29 -11.18
CA GLY A 236 -24.60 -6.29 -12.23
C GLY A 236 -23.95 -6.70 -13.56
N LYS A 237 -24.25 -5.94 -14.60
CA LYS A 237 -23.67 -6.09 -15.94
C LYS A 237 -22.76 -4.91 -16.27
N VAL A 238 -21.97 -5.07 -17.32
CA VAL A 238 -21.23 -3.97 -17.95
C VAL A 238 -21.85 -3.73 -19.32
N VAL A 239 -22.42 -2.55 -19.53
CA VAL A 239 -23.28 -2.25 -20.68
C VAL A 239 -22.69 -1.10 -21.49
N CYS A 240 -22.57 -1.29 -22.79
CA CYS A 240 -22.38 -0.20 -23.73
C CYS A 240 -23.76 0.35 -24.15
N LEU A 241 -24.00 1.64 -23.85
CA LEU A 241 -25.14 2.40 -24.31
C LEU A 241 -24.70 3.18 -25.56
N PRO A 242 -25.10 2.78 -26.81
CA PRO A 242 -24.54 3.38 -28.03
C PRO A 242 -24.79 4.88 -28.18
N THR A 243 -25.89 5.37 -27.60
CA THR A 243 -26.27 6.80 -27.61
C THR A 243 -25.50 7.65 -26.59
N PHE A 244 -24.75 7.03 -25.69
CA PHE A 244 -23.91 7.70 -24.69
C PHE A 244 -22.46 7.89 -25.21
N GLY A 245 -22.31 8.56 -26.35
CA GLY A 245 -21.00 8.81 -26.98
C GLY A 245 -20.18 9.85 -26.25
N TRP A 246 -18.85 9.67 -26.28
CA TRP A 246 -17.91 10.58 -25.64
C TRP A 246 -16.58 10.63 -26.38
N HIS A 247 -15.82 11.72 -26.18
CA HIS A 247 -14.49 11.94 -26.73
C HIS A 247 -13.48 12.00 -25.62
N HIS A 248 -12.31 11.39 -25.83
CA HIS A 248 -11.19 11.47 -24.91
C HIS A 248 -10.05 12.28 -25.51
N ARG A 249 -9.64 13.33 -24.83
CA ARG A 249 -8.51 14.17 -25.22
C ARG A 249 -7.21 13.54 -24.70
N PHE A 250 -6.63 12.60 -25.43
CA PHE A 250 -5.37 11.93 -25.06
C PHE A 250 -4.17 12.87 -25.07
N GLU A 251 -4.11 13.77 -26.07
CA GLU A 251 -3.04 14.75 -26.20
C GLU A 251 -3.33 15.96 -25.33
N ARG A 252 -2.41 16.26 -24.42
CA ARG A 252 -2.48 17.42 -23.52
C ARG A 252 -1.29 18.33 -23.78
N PRO A 253 -1.49 19.67 -23.89
CA PRO A 253 -0.41 20.61 -24.14
C PRO A 253 0.72 20.55 -23.11
N ALA A 254 0.39 20.34 -21.84
CA ALA A 254 1.34 20.26 -20.74
C ALA A 254 1.83 18.82 -20.42
N GLY A 255 1.37 17.82 -21.18
CA GLY A 255 1.64 16.41 -20.87
C GLY A 255 0.83 15.90 -19.67
N VAL A 256 1.27 14.77 -19.10
CA VAL A 256 0.66 14.20 -17.90
C VAL A 256 1.33 14.82 -16.67
N PRO A 257 0.58 15.48 -15.78
CA PRO A 257 1.17 16.26 -14.68
C PRO A 257 1.61 15.39 -13.47
N TYR A 258 1.40 14.11 -13.51
CA TYR A 258 1.77 13.17 -12.45
C TYR A 258 2.68 12.05 -12.98
N ARG A 259 3.48 11.47 -12.06
CA ARG A 259 4.38 10.38 -12.41
C ARG A 259 3.61 9.08 -12.63
N ILE A 260 3.91 8.39 -13.73
CA ILE A 260 3.45 7.03 -14.01
C ILE A 260 4.65 6.11 -13.82
N ASN A 261 4.53 5.09 -12.98
CA ASN A 261 5.57 4.09 -12.77
C ASN A 261 5.03 2.66 -12.88
N TRP A 262 5.93 1.72 -13.11
CA TRP A 262 5.58 0.31 -13.27
C TRP A 262 5.32 -0.38 -11.94
N GLU A 263 5.93 0.09 -10.85
CA GLU A 263 5.77 -0.49 -9.53
C GLU A 263 4.32 -0.33 -9.04
N ASP A 264 3.76 0.88 -9.12
CA ASP A 264 2.36 1.14 -8.78
C ASP A 264 1.42 0.31 -9.64
N ARG A 265 1.67 0.25 -10.96
CA ARG A 265 0.82 -0.51 -11.87
C ARG A 265 0.85 -2.01 -11.60
N VAL A 266 2.03 -2.61 -11.39
CA VAL A 266 2.16 -4.03 -11.05
C VAL A 266 1.53 -4.31 -9.69
N HIS A 267 1.72 -3.43 -8.71
CA HIS A 267 1.07 -3.51 -7.41
C HIS A 267 -0.46 -3.53 -7.53
N ASN A 268 -1.04 -2.60 -8.28
CA ASN A 268 -2.48 -2.52 -8.47
C ASN A 268 -3.03 -3.78 -9.16
N TYR A 269 -2.34 -4.28 -10.19
CA TYR A 269 -2.73 -5.55 -10.83
C TYR A 269 -2.66 -6.73 -9.86
N LEU A 270 -1.60 -6.84 -9.05
CA LEU A 270 -1.47 -7.92 -8.06
C LEU A 270 -2.64 -7.89 -7.07
N LEU A 271 -2.93 -6.71 -6.50
CA LEU A 271 -4.04 -6.54 -5.56
C LEU A 271 -5.39 -6.81 -6.20
N GLY A 272 -5.68 -6.14 -7.30
CA GLY A 272 -7.00 -6.22 -7.95
C GLY A 272 -7.30 -7.63 -8.48
N TRP A 273 -6.32 -8.28 -9.12
CA TRP A 273 -6.51 -9.63 -9.64
C TRP A 273 -6.64 -10.67 -8.53
N THR A 274 -5.92 -10.50 -7.42
CA THR A 274 -6.10 -11.34 -6.22
C THR A 274 -7.51 -11.19 -5.66
N GLU A 275 -8.01 -9.96 -5.56
CA GLU A 275 -9.34 -9.66 -5.02
C GLU A 275 -10.47 -10.29 -5.85
N VAL A 276 -10.36 -10.27 -7.19
CA VAL A 276 -11.38 -10.85 -8.09
C VAL A 276 -11.10 -12.30 -8.48
N GLY A 277 -10.06 -12.92 -7.93
CA GLY A 277 -9.74 -14.32 -8.16
C GLY A 277 -9.16 -14.64 -9.55
N TRP A 278 -8.54 -13.66 -10.23
CA TRP A 278 -7.92 -13.88 -11.53
C TRP A 278 -6.52 -14.52 -11.43
N ASP A 279 -6.10 -15.19 -12.53
CA ASP A 279 -4.83 -15.90 -12.61
C ASP A 279 -3.61 -14.97 -12.63
N LEU A 280 -2.86 -14.95 -11.54
CA LEU A 280 -1.63 -14.17 -11.42
C LEU A 280 -0.48 -14.71 -12.28
N ASP A 281 -0.48 -15.98 -12.66
CA ASP A 281 0.56 -16.53 -13.53
C ASP A 281 0.54 -15.90 -14.92
N SER A 282 -0.66 -15.58 -15.43
CA SER A 282 -0.79 -14.87 -16.71
C SER A 282 -0.24 -13.45 -16.62
N LEU A 283 -0.49 -12.76 -15.51
CA LEU A 283 0.05 -11.44 -15.21
C LEU A 283 1.58 -11.47 -15.15
N HIS A 284 2.15 -12.39 -14.39
CA HIS A 284 3.60 -12.52 -14.26
C HIS A 284 4.28 -12.86 -15.59
N ARG A 285 3.72 -13.76 -16.39
CA ARG A 285 4.23 -14.07 -17.74
C ARG A 285 4.22 -12.84 -18.65
N GLN A 286 3.16 -12.04 -18.58
CA GLN A 286 3.05 -10.82 -19.42
C GLN A 286 4.08 -9.77 -19.03
N PHE A 287 4.20 -9.44 -17.75
CA PHE A 287 5.15 -8.42 -17.32
C PHE A 287 6.60 -8.88 -17.45
N SER A 288 6.90 -10.16 -17.23
CA SER A 288 8.23 -10.72 -17.54
C SER A 288 8.61 -10.54 -19.01
N ARG A 289 7.65 -10.75 -19.92
CA ARG A 289 7.88 -10.55 -21.36
C ARG A 289 8.02 -9.07 -21.72
N TYR A 290 7.19 -8.20 -21.13
CA TYR A 290 7.11 -6.80 -21.51
C TYR A 290 8.23 -5.95 -20.93
N LEU A 291 8.56 -6.14 -19.63
CA LEU A 291 9.58 -5.39 -18.90
C LEU A 291 10.96 -6.06 -18.92
N GLY A 292 11.05 -7.33 -19.37
CA GLY A 292 12.30 -8.06 -19.47
C GLY A 292 13.06 -8.09 -18.15
N ASP A 293 14.34 -7.74 -18.20
CA ASP A 293 15.26 -7.79 -17.07
C ASP A 293 14.89 -6.83 -15.90
N SER A 294 14.04 -5.85 -16.14
CA SER A 294 13.55 -4.94 -15.09
C SER A 294 12.45 -5.56 -14.24
N TYR A 295 11.71 -6.55 -14.75
CA TYR A 295 10.52 -7.07 -14.09
C TYR A 295 10.78 -7.74 -12.73
N PRO A 296 11.81 -8.56 -12.55
CA PRO A 296 12.06 -9.19 -11.26
C PRO A 296 12.19 -8.18 -10.11
N GLU A 297 12.86 -7.05 -10.33
CA GLU A 297 13.01 -6.00 -9.32
C GLU A 297 11.70 -5.24 -9.09
N ILE A 298 10.99 -4.88 -10.16
CA ILE A 298 9.67 -4.23 -10.08
C ILE A 298 8.67 -5.13 -9.35
N ARG A 299 8.62 -6.42 -9.72
CA ARG A 299 7.79 -7.42 -9.06
C ARG A 299 8.09 -7.49 -7.56
N ARG A 300 9.35 -7.61 -7.20
CA ARG A 300 9.79 -7.68 -5.80
C ARG A 300 9.31 -6.46 -5.02
N ARG A 301 9.49 -5.23 -5.55
CA ARG A 301 9.04 -4.01 -4.88
C ARG A 301 7.52 -3.95 -4.77
N ALA A 302 6.80 -4.34 -5.82
CA ALA A 302 5.34 -4.40 -5.78
C ALA A 302 4.84 -5.42 -4.76
N GLU A 303 5.42 -6.63 -4.71
CA GLU A 303 5.08 -7.64 -3.71
C GLU A 303 5.40 -7.19 -2.28
N LEU A 304 6.51 -6.49 -2.07
CA LEU A 304 6.85 -5.90 -0.78
C LEU A 304 5.88 -4.77 -0.39
N SER A 305 5.43 -3.97 -1.34
CA SER A 305 4.45 -2.91 -1.06
C SER A 305 3.08 -3.47 -0.67
N VAL A 306 2.71 -4.66 -1.16
CA VAL A 306 1.51 -5.39 -0.72
C VAL A 306 1.59 -5.81 0.75
N GLN A 307 2.79 -5.94 1.31
CA GLN A 307 3.00 -6.29 2.73
C GLN A 307 2.96 -5.08 3.68
N ARG A 308 2.71 -3.89 3.19
CA ARG A 308 2.66 -2.69 4.03
C ARG A 308 1.57 -2.77 5.11
N PRO A 309 1.82 -2.20 6.30
CA PRO A 309 0.85 -2.22 7.41
C PRO A 309 -0.51 -1.62 7.04
N GLU A 310 -0.55 -0.58 6.23
CA GLU A 310 -1.77 0.08 5.78
C GLU A 310 -2.70 -0.82 4.96
N LEU A 311 -2.17 -1.89 4.35
CA LEU A 311 -3.00 -2.89 3.66
C LEU A 311 -3.85 -3.71 4.64
N VAL A 312 -3.40 -3.83 5.88
CA VAL A 312 -4.14 -4.51 6.95
C VAL A 312 -5.10 -3.54 7.63
N PHE A 313 -4.64 -2.34 7.95
CA PHE A 313 -5.43 -1.35 8.69
C PHE A 313 -6.36 -0.52 7.79
N GLY A 314 -5.96 -0.28 6.53
CA GLY A 314 -6.58 0.73 5.67
C GLY A 314 -6.06 2.12 5.94
N GLY A 315 -5.75 2.47 7.17
CA GLY A 315 -5.14 3.74 7.54
C GLY A 315 -4.76 3.85 9.01
N VAL A 316 -3.96 4.86 9.29
CA VAL A 316 -3.52 5.24 10.64
C VAL A 316 -4.03 6.63 10.97
N VAL A 317 -4.62 6.79 12.14
CA VAL A 317 -5.10 8.07 12.65
C VAL A 317 -4.35 8.40 13.93
N VAL A 318 -3.68 9.54 13.96
CA VAL A 318 -3.03 10.06 15.14
C VAL A 318 -4.01 10.96 15.88
N LEU A 319 -4.34 10.60 17.11
CA LEU A 319 -5.18 11.39 18.00
C LEU A 319 -4.34 12.52 18.60
N SER A 320 -4.78 13.76 18.40
CA SER A 320 -4.13 14.95 18.93
C SER A 320 -5.11 15.72 19.79
N ASP A 321 -4.75 15.99 21.02
CA ASP A 321 -5.67 16.58 22.03
C ASP A 321 -5.63 18.12 22.07
N ASP A 322 -4.56 18.77 21.64
CA ASP A 322 -4.35 20.22 21.90
C ASP A 322 -3.94 21.06 20.70
N GLY A 323 -3.91 20.50 19.50
CA GLY A 323 -3.48 21.26 18.32
C GLY A 323 -2.00 21.67 18.31
N ARG A 324 -1.14 21.08 19.16
CA ARG A 324 0.30 21.33 19.14
C ARG A 324 0.88 20.94 17.79
N VAL A 325 1.52 21.90 17.12
CA VAL A 325 2.02 21.72 15.78
C VAL A 325 3.34 20.93 15.75
N ALA A 326 4.13 21.03 16.82
CA ALA A 326 5.47 20.44 16.83
C ALA A 326 5.47 18.90 16.88
N PRO A 327 4.72 18.23 17.79
CA PRO A 327 4.60 16.75 17.77
C PRO A 327 4.04 16.22 16.47
N TRP A 328 2.99 16.85 15.94
CA TRP A 328 2.38 16.45 14.68
C TRP A 328 3.35 16.51 13.49
N ARG A 329 4.11 17.61 13.36
CA ARG A 329 5.13 17.75 12.29
C ARG A 329 6.18 16.64 12.36
N SER A 330 6.59 16.29 13.56
CA SER A 330 7.55 15.19 13.75
C SER A 330 6.93 13.84 13.35
N CYS A 331 5.69 13.54 13.76
CA CYS A 331 4.97 12.33 13.34
C CYS A 331 4.81 12.26 11.82
N LEU A 332 4.47 13.38 11.18
CA LEU A 332 4.32 13.45 9.73
C LEU A 332 5.65 13.17 9.01
N ALA A 333 6.74 13.79 9.46
CA ALA A 333 8.06 13.59 8.88
C ALA A 333 8.53 12.13 9.01
N GLU A 334 8.26 11.48 10.14
CA GLU A 334 8.54 10.05 10.34
C GLU A 334 7.69 9.18 9.42
N ALA A 335 6.39 9.45 9.31
CA ALA A 335 5.49 8.73 8.43
C ALA A 335 5.92 8.86 6.94
N GLU A 336 6.28 10.07 6.51
CA GLU A 336 6.80 10.33 5.15
C GLU A 336 8.09 9.55 4.88
N SER A 337 8.96 9.41 5.88
CA SER A 337 10.21 8.65 5.74
C SER A 337 10.02 7.16 5.46
N ILE A 338 8.85 6.61 5.81
CA ILE A 338 8.45 5.22 5.58
C ILE A 338 7.33 5.08 4.56
N GLU A 339 7.04 6.15 3.82
CA GLU A 339 5.97 6.19 2.82
C GLU A 339 4.55 5.84 3.36
N LEU A 340 4.34 6.03 4.65
CA LEU A 340 3.05 5.78 5.30
C LEU A 340 2.20 7.04 5.31
N THR A 341 0.97 6.96 4.82
CA THR A 341 0.00 8.05 4.91
C THR A 341 -0.68 8.04 6.27
N VAL A 342 -0.49 9.10 7.04
CA VAL A 342 -1.05 9.27 8.38
C VAL A 342 -2.00 10.45 8.39
N HIS A 343 -3.16 10.26 9.01
CA HIS A 343 -4.18 11.28 9.16
C HIS A 343 -4.22 11.78 10.59
N ARG A 344 -4.26 13.10 10.75
CA ARG A 344 -4.47 13.73 12.05
C ARG A 344 -5.96 13.85 12.32
N ALA A 345 -6.39 13.44 13.51
CA ALA A 345 -7.71 13.72 14.03
C ALA A 345 -7.59 14.71 15.20
N ILE A 346 -8.30 15.81 15.10
CA ILE A 346 -8.38 16.85 16.14
C ILE A 346 -9.83 16.96 16.60
N PRO A 347 -10.09 17.41 17.85
CA PRO A 347 -11.43 17.68 18.33
C PRO A 347 -12.16 18.67 17.41
N ALA A 348 -13.45 18.45 17.19
CA ALA A 348 -14.26 19.30 16.33
C ALA A 348 -14.53 20.70 16.91
N GLU A 349 -14.42 20.86 18.24
CA GLU A 349 -14.65 22.10 18.97
C GLU A 349 -13.44 22.42 19.86
N ASP A 350 -12.93 23.66 19.76
CA ASP A 350 -11.78 24.12 20.55
C ASP A 350 -12.09 24.20 22.08
N ASP A 351 -13.37 24.32 22.45
CA ASP A 351 -13.82 24.46 23.85
C ASP A 351 -14.27 23.14 24.49
N ALA A 352 -14.03 21.99 23.85
CA ALA A 352 -14.39 20.70 24.46
C ALA A 352 -13.58 20.46 25.74
N PRO A 353 -14.20 19.94 26.83
CA PRO A 353 -13.48 19.54 28.03
C PRO A 353 -12.37 18.53 27.69
N ASP A 354 -11.22 18.63 28.34
CA ASP A 354 -10.04 17.79 28.08
C ASP A 354 -10.36 16.29 28.04
N VAL A 355 -11.24 15.82 28.93
CA VAL A 355 -11.71 14.42 28.97
C VAL A 355 -12.37 13.96 27.67
N TRP A 356 -13.02 14.87 26.93
CA TRP A 356 -13.72 14.55 25.71
C TRP A 356 -12.89 14.81 24.44
N ARG A 357 -11.74 15.50 24.55
CA ARG A 357 -10.91 15.85 23.37
C ARG A 357 -10.46 14.61 22.62
N THR A 358 -9.91 13.63 23.32
CA THR A 358 -9.47 12.36 22.71
C THR A 358 -10.65 11.61 22.10
N ALA A 359 -11.81 11.56 22.76
CA ALA A 359 -13.01 10.92 22.22
C ALA A 359 -13.56 11.64 20.99
N SER A 360 -13.54 12.98 20.99
CA SER A 360 -13.95 13.79 19.83
C SER A 360 -13.00 13.59 18.64
N ALA A 361 -11.68 13.57 18.89
CA ALA A 361 -10.69 13.25 17.87
C ALA A 361 -10.87 11.83 17.32
N PHE A 362 -11.18 10.87 18.18
CA PHE A 362 -11.46 9.50 17.75
C PHE A 362 -12.70 9.41 16.84
N VAL A 363 -13.79 10.11 17.19
CA VAL A 363 -15.00 10.19 16.33
C VAL A 363 -14.64 10.78 14.96
N ALA A 364 -13.89 11.88 14.92
CA ALA A 364 -13.42 12.48 13.68
C ALA A 364 -12.57 11.51 12.84
N GLY A 365 -11.74 10.70 13.51
CA GLY A 365 -10.95 9.64 12.85
C GLY A 365 -11.81 8.51 12.30
N ILE A 366 -12.89 8.12 13.00
CA ILE A 366 -13.87 7.14 12.47
C ILE A 366 -14.59 7.71 11.24
N ASP A 367 -15.02 8.98 11.27
CA ASP A 367 -15.64 9.63 10.11
C ASP A 367 -14.69 9.63 8.90
N LYS A 368 -13.40 9.84 9.14
CA LYS A 368 -12.36 9.71 8.12
C LYS A 368 -12.24 8.30 7.58
N ALA A 369 -12.23 7.29 8.45
CA ALA A 369 -12.17 5.88 8.06
C ALA A 369 -13.41 5.47 7.23
N ILE A 370 -14.59 5.96 7.58
CA ILE A 370 -15.83 5.78 6.80
C ILE A 370 -15.69 6.46 5.43
N LEU A 371 -15.25 7.72 5.40
CA LEU A 371 -15.05 8.47 4.16
C LEU A 371 -14.08 7.78 3.20
N LEU A 372 -13.01 7.19 3.72
CA LEU A 372 -11.99 6.49 2.93
C LEU A 372 -12.29 5.00 2.73
N ALA A 373 -13.42 4.51 3.27
CA ALA A 373 -13.86 3.11 3.19
C ALA A 373 -12.81 2.10 3.68
N TRP A 374 -12.07 2.45 4.71
CA TRP A 374 -11.08 1.54 5.31
C TRP A 374 -11.77 0.34 5.96
N LYS A 375 -11.19 -0.85 5.79
CA LYS A 375 -11.68 -2.08 6.43
C LYS A 375 -11.40 -2.09 7.93
N SER A 376 -10.29 -1.48 8.34
CA SER A 376 -9.89 -1.26 9.72
C SER A 376 -9.05 0.00 9.83
N VAL A 377 -8.96 0.56 11.02
CA VAL A 377 -8.16 1.75 11.32
C VAL A 377 -7.39 1.55 12.61
N VAL A 378 -6.16 2.04 12.62
CA VAL A 378 -5.32 2.13 13.82
C VAL A 378 -5.36 3.55 14.34
N PHE A 379 -5.63 3.71 15.62
CA PHE A 379 -5.51 4.98 16.34
C PHE A 379 -4.29 4.94 17.24
N LEU A 380 -3.47 5.96 17.13
CA LEU A 380 -2.27 6.17 17.96
C LEU A 380 -2.33 7.51 18.64
N ASP A 381 -1.79 7.59 19.85
CA ASP A 381 -1.53 8.86 20.51
C ASP A 381 -0.37 9.60 19.82
N GLU A 382 -0.45 10.94 19.72
CA GLU A 382 0.61 11.74 19.07
C GLU A 382 1.95 11.74 19.83
N ALA A 383 1.95 11.32 21.08
CA ALA A 383 3.17 11.12 21.85
C ALA A 383 3.95 9.86 21.45
N ARG A 384 3.31 8.95 20.70
CA ARG A 384 3.98 7.73 20.23
C ARG A 384 4.83 8.00 19.00
N VAL A 385 5.95 7.30 18.91
CA VAL A 385 6.82 7.33 17.74
C VAL A 385 6.22 6.44 16.66
N ILE A 386 6.02 6.99 15.45
CA ILE A 386 5.54 6.25 14.28
C ILE A 386 6.75 5.76 13.50
N GLU A 387 7.13 4.53 13.74
CA GLU A 387 8.21 3.86 13.01
C GLU A 387 7.69 2.63 12.28
N PRO A 388 8.38 2.18 11.21
CA PRO A 388 7.99 0.97 10.48
C PRO A 388 7.81 -0.24 11.41
N ALA A 389 8.72 -0.44 12.37
CA ALA A 389 8.65 -1.54 13.31
C ALA A 389 7.35 -1.53 14.15
N VAL A 390 6.93 -0.35 14.63
CA VAL A 390 5.66 -0.20 15.38
C VAL A 390 4.48 -0.62 14.53
N MET A 391 4.46 -0.18 13.27
CA MET A 391 3.36 -0.51 12.35
C MET A 391 3.32 -2.00 12.02
N TYR A 392 4.48 -2.63 11.85
CA TYR A 392 4.56 -4.08 11.61
C TYR A 392 4.20 -4.91 12.86
N LYS A 393 4.56 -4.43 14.05
CA LYS A 393 4.09 -5.05 15.32
C LYS A 393 2.56 -5.05 15.36
N LEU A 394 1.94 -3.91 15.12
CA LEU A 394 0.48 -3.78 15.09
C LEU A 394 -0.16 -4.67 14.02
N ARG A 395 0.42 -4.74 12.83
CA ARG A 395 -0.03 -5.64 11.76
C ARG A 395 -0.04 -7.10 12.21
N ASN A 396 1.08 -7.59 12.75
CA ASN A 396 1.19 -8.98 13.21
C ASN A 396 0.16 -9.30 14.31
N ILE A 397 -0.08 -8.35 15.22
CA ILE A 397 -1.11 -8.49 16.25
C ILE A 397 -2.50 -8.60 15.61
N VAL A 398 -2.83 -7.75 14.63
CA VAL A 398 -4.14 -7.79 13.94
C VAL A 398 -4.35 -9.08 13.16
N ASP A 399 -3.30 -9.60 12.54
CA ASP A 399 -3.35 -10.87 11.81
C ASP A 399 -3.65 -12.07 12.75
N ASP A 400 -3.20 -11.98 14.02
CA ASP A 400 -3.42 -13.01 15.03
C ASP A 400 -4.71 -12.77 15.86
N LEU A 401 -5.40 -11.61 15.70
CA LEU A 401 -6.68 -11.36 16.39
C LEU A 401 -7.79 -12.29 15.88
N PRO A 402 -8.67 -12.78 16.77
CA PRO A 402 -9.85 -13.54 16.37
C PRO A 402 -10.66 -12.84 15.28
N ALA A 403 -11.23 -13.61 14.35
CA ALA A 403 -12.00 -13.06 13.24
C ALA A 403 -13.23 -12.25 13.71
N GLU A 404 -13.81 -12.63 14.86
CA GLU A 404 -14.94 -11.98 15.51
C GLU A 404 -14.56 -10.73 16.33
N ALA A 405 -13.27 -10.45 16.51
CA ALA A 405 -12.80 -9.26 17.22
C ALA A 405 -12.98 -8.01 16.37
N ASP A 406 -13.92 -7.16 16.71
CA ASP A 406 -14.19 -5.91 16.00
C ASP A 406 -13.33 -4.73 16.49
N THR A 407 -12.83 -4.82 17.72
CA THR A 407 -11.99 -3.80 18.36
C THR A 407 -10.90 -4.47 19.20
N ALA A 408 -9.74 -3.82 19.27
CA ALA A 408 -8.65 -4.23 20.16
C ALA A 408 -8.00 -3.03 20.85
N VAL A 409 -7.52 -3.23 22.08
CA VAL A 409 -6.72 -2.29 22.87
C VAL A 409 -5.36 -2.94 23.09
N ILE A 410 -4.29 -2.28 22.71
CA ILE A 410 -2.93 -2.80 22.75
C ILE A 410 -2.08 -1.91 23.63
N HIS A 411 -1.55 -2.45 24.71
CA HIS A 411 -0.69 -1.74 25.67
C HIS A 411 0.38 -2.67 26.26
N ALA A 412 1.37 -2.11 26.94
CA ALA A 412 2.36 -2.91 27.64
C ALA A 412 1.92 -3.22 29.06
N HIS A 413 2.46 -4.29 29.63
CA HIS A 413 2.23 -4.67 31.01
C HIS A 413 2.66 -3.56 31.99
N GLY A 414 1.72 -3.07 32.80
CA GLY A 414 1.97 -2.00 33.76
C GLY A 414 1.94 -0.58 33.19
N GLU A 415 1.66 -0.38 31.92
CA GLU A 415 1.38 0.93 31.33
C GLU A 415 -0.06 1.38 31.63
N ASP A 416 -0.23 2.70 31.75
CA ASP A 416 -1.57 3.31 31.74
C ASP A 416 -2.21 3.16 30.37
N LEU A 417 -3.52 2.87 30.34
CA LEU A 417 -4.29 2.74 29.10
C LEU A 417 -4.39 4.04 28.26
N VAL A 418 -3.91 5.15 28.78
CA VAL A 418 -3.95 6.48 28.12
C VAL A 418 -3.15 6.48 26.80
N GLY A 419 -2.07 5.74 26.74
CA GLY A 419 -1.24 5.67 25.51
C GLY A 419 -1.43 4.40 24.69
N ALA A 420 -2.50 3.63 24.94
CA ALA A 420 -2.76 2.40 24.20
C ALA A 420 -2.99 2.66 22.71
N ALA A 421 -2.51 1.75 21.84
CA ALA A 421 -2.93 1.72 20.44
C ALA A 421 -4.32 1.08 20.36
N LEU A 422 -5.19 1.65 19.53
CA LEU A 422 -6.56 1.15 19.36
C LEU A 422 -6.76 0.70 17.93
N ILE A 423 -7.36 -0.47 17.75
CA ILE A 423 -7.74 -0.99 16.46
C ILE A 423 -9.25 -1.11 16.39
N VAL A 424 -9.83 -0.61 15.29
CA VAL A 424 -11.27 -0.67 15.05
C VAL A 424 -11.53 -1.18 13.64
N ARG A 425 -12.38 -2.18 13.51
CA ARG A 425 -12.82 -2.73 12.22
C ARG A 425 -14.10 -2.05 11.72
N ALA A 426 -14.29 -2.02 10.42
CA ALA A 426 -15.40 -1.30 9.76
C ALA A 426 -16.79 -1.69 10.26
N ALA A 427 -16.99 -2.92 10.69
CA ALA A 427 -18.28 -3.42 11.21
C ALA A 427 -18.82 -2.58 12.37
N THR A 428 -17.94 -1.95 13.17
CA THR A 428 -18.32 -1.18 14.37
C THR A 428 -18.25 0.33 14.20
N TYR A 429 -17.76 0.86 13.06
CA TYR A 429 -17.56 2.30 12.87
C TYR A 429 -18.81 3.12 13.18
N GLY A 430 -19.95 2.79 12.55
CA GLY A 430 -21.19 3.53 12.73
C GLY A 430 -21.69 3.49 14.18
N THR A 431 -21.66 2.33 14.82
CA THR A 431 -22.12 2.14 16.20
C THR A 431 -21.27 2.92 17.18
N LEU A 432 -19.93 2.81 17.08
CA LEU A 432 -18.99 3.53 17.98
C LEU A 432 -19.10 5.04 17.79
N ARG A 433 -19.13 5.51 16.53
CA ARG A 433 -19.30 6.93 16.21
C ARG A 433 -20.57 7.51 16.86
N ASP A 434 -21.71 6.90 16.61
CA ASP A 434 -23.02 7.41 17.07
C ASP A 434 -23.14 7.36 18.59
N GLU A 435 -22.56 6.36 19.23
CA GLU A 435 -22.60 6.22 20.68
C GLU A 435 -21.66 7.23 21.35
N LEU A 436 -20.44 7.39 20.88
CA LEU A 436 -19.50 8.38 21.42
C LEU A 436 -19.98 9.81 21.17
N SER A 437 -20.52 10.12 19.99
CA SER A 437 -21.11 11.43 19.70
C SER A 437 -22.24 11.79 20.65
N ARG A 438 -23.09 10.84 21.03
CA ARG A 438 -24.13 11.07 22.05
C ARG A 438 -23.54 11.29 23.44
N ARG A 439 -22.44 10.59 23.81
CA ARG A 439 -21.79 10.76 25.11
C ARG A 439 -21.06 12.10 25.24
N ILE A 440 -20.36 12.51 24.16
CA ILE A 440 -19.65 13.81 24.11
C ILE A 440 -20.62 14.97 24.33
N ASN A 441 -21.85 14.88 23.84
CA ASN A 441 -22.92 15.87 24.05
C ASN A 441 -23.68 15.74 25.41
N GLY A 442 -23.25 14.81 26.25
CA GLY A 442 -23.87 14.52 27.56
C GLY A 442 -23.06 15.04 28.76
N PRO A 443 -23.46 14.65 29.99
CA PRO A 443 -22.70 14.99 31.18
C PRO A 443 -21.27 14.41 31.14
N VAL A 444 -20.29 15.23 31.53
CA VAL A 444 -18.86 14.88 31.49
C VAL A 444 -18.49 14.02 32.71
N PRO A 445 -18.02 12.75 32.54
CA PRO A 445 -17.39 12.00 33.61
C PRO A 445 -16.01 12.60 33.96
N SER A 446 -15.58 12.46 35.19
CA SER A 446 -14.29 13.00 35.65
C SER A 446 -13.07 12.16 35.23
N ASP A 447 -13.28 10.94 34.74
CA ASP A 447 -12.25 9.90 34.54
C ASP A 447 -12.47 9.02 33.28
N PHE A 448 -12.98 9.60 32.19
CA PHE A 448 -13.21 8.85 30.95
C PHE A 448 -11.89 8.45 30.30
N SER A 449 -11.69 7.15 30.06
CA SER A 449 -10.63 6.59 29.23
C SER A 449 -11.25 5.86 28.02
N LEU A 450 -10.82 6.24 26.81
CA LEU A 450 -11.31 5.64 25.59
C LEU A 450 -10.95 4.15 25.50
N ALA A 451 -9.74 3.78 25.89
CA ALA A 451 -9.29 2.38 25.92
C ALA A 451 -10.11 1.56 26.94
N ALA A 452 -10.30 2.05 28.17
CA ALA A 452 -11.14 1.40 29.17
C ALA A 452 -12.59 1.24 28.68
N TYR A 453 -13.13 2.26 28.04
CA TYR A 453 -14.47 2.21 27.42
C TYR A 453 -14.58 1.11 26.34
N LEU A 454 -13.56 0.95 25.50
CA LEU A 454 -13.57 -0.11 24.47
C LEU A 454 -13.45 -1.52 25.10
N LEU A 455 -12.61 -1.67 26.15
CA LEU A 455 -12.49 -2.93 26.90
C LEU A 455 -13.81 -3.32 27.59
N GLU A 456 -14.51 -2.37 28.22
CA GLU A 456 -15.85 -2.61 28.79
C GLU A 456 -16.88 -3.06 27.75
N ARG A 457 -16.67 -2.73 26.48
CA ARG A 457 -17.51 -3.15 25.35
C ARG A 457 -17.08 -4.47 24.72
N GLY A 458 -16.06 -5.12 25.25
CA GLY A 458 -15.58 -6.42 24.78
C GLY A 458 -14.49 -6.32 23.72
N ALA A 459 -13.77 -5.18 23.64
CA ALA A 459 -12.54 -5.14 22.85
C ALA A 459 -11.54 -6.19 23.35
N VAL A 460 -10.77 -6.77 22.45
CA VAL A 460 -9.70 -7.70 22.81
C VAL A 460 -8.60 -6.92 23.52
N ASP A 461 -8.22 -7.39 24.70
CA ASP A 461 -7.12 -6.83 25.48
C ASP A 461 -5.81 -7.53 25.08
N VAL A 462 -4.90 -6.79 24.44
CA VAL A 462 -3.60 -7.29 24.00
C VAL A 462 -2.51 -6.66 24.84
N VAL A 463 -1.96 -7.43 25.77
CA VAL A 463 -0.90 -6.99 26.67
C VAL A 463 0.44 -7.44 26.13
N LEU A 464 1.35 -6.51 25.90
CA LEU A 464 2.71 -6.76 25.44
C LEU A 464 3.68 -6.73 26.64
N ASP A 465 4.76 -7.49 26.56
CA ASP A 465 5.83 -7.47 27.57
C ASP A 465 6.57 -6.10 27.58
N ARG A 466 6.53 -5.39 26.47
CA ARG A 466 7.17 -4.07 26.29
C ARG A 466 6.28 -3.10 25.54
N PRO A 467 6.46 -1.78 25.75
CA PRO A 467 5.77 -0.76 24.96
C PRO A 467 5.96 -0.95 23.46
N LEU A 468 4.92 -0.63 22.68
CA LEU A 468 5.00 -0.62 21.21
C LEU A 468 6.12 0.31 20.72
N SER A 469 6.25 1.47 21.36
CA SER A 469 7.27 2.48 21.08
C SER A 469 7.56 3.31 22.33
N PRO A 470 8.77 3.89 22.46
CA PRO A 470 9.03 4.84 23.53
C PRO A 470 8.12 6.07 23.40
N VAL A 471 7.70 6.61 24.53
CA VAL A 471 6.95 7.88 24.59
C VAL A 471 7.93 9.03 24.39
N ARG A 472 7.61 9.99 23.52
CA ARG A 472 8.41 11.19 23.32
C ARG A 472 8.41 12.05 24.58
N VAL A 473 9.58 12.30 25.11
CA VAL A 473 9.77 13.23 26.21
C VAL A 473 10.25 14.57 25.62
N GLY A 474 9.36 15.55 25.56
CA GLY A 474 9.75 16.97 25.41
C GLY A 474 10.43 17.39 24.10
N GLY A 475 10.20 16.74 22.98
CA GLY A 475 10.67 17.23 21.66
C GLY A 475 12.18 17.05 21.39
N GLU A 476 12.91 16.32 22.20
CA GLU A 476 14.26 15.89 21.88
C GLU A 476 14.25 14.67 20.96
N PRO A 477 15.21 14.56 20.03
CA PRO A 477 15.41 13.33 19.28
C PRO A 477 15.62 12.18 20.27
N ASN A 478 15.05 11.02 19.97
CA ASN A 478 15.18 9.80 20.76
C ASN A 478 16.57 9.70 21.38
N PRO A 479 16.70 9.49 22.72
CA PRO A 479 17.98 9.11 23.24
C PRO A 479 18.41 7.85 22.49
N VAL A 480 19.55 7.93 21.82
CA VAL A 480 20.26 6.74 21.35
C VAL A 480 20.31 5.83 22.56
N VAL A 481 19.62 4.69 22.51
CA VAL A 481 19.71 3.67 23.55
C VAL A 481 21.19 3.36 23.66
N GLU A 482 21.78 3.70 24.79
CA GLU A 482 23.16 3.36 25.05
C GLU A 482 23.30 1.85 24.92
N ASP A 483 24.11 1.43 23.97
CA ASP A 483 24.37 0.06 23.54
C ASP A 483 24.62 -0.85 24.74
N SER A 484 23.78 -1.86 24.91
CA SER A 484 24.23 -3.11 25.47
C SER A 484 25.13 -3.76 24.39
N GLU A 485 26.39 -3.94 24.73
CA GLU A 485 27.50 -4.36 23.88
C GLU A 485 27.30 -5.78 23.31
N SER A 486 26.38 -6.01 22.39
CA SER A 486 26.39 -7.24 21.60
C SER A 486 26.90 -6.97 20.20
N ASP A 487 28.06 -7.47 19.88
CA ASP A 487 28.69 -7.31 18.57
C ASP A 487 27.97 -8.13 17.49
N LEU A 488 27.33 -7.44 16.53
CA LEU A 488 26.78 -8.03 15.34
C LEU A 488 27.79 -7.93 14.19
N GLY A 489 28.32 -9.09 13.77
CA GLY A 489 29.04 -9.18 12.51
C GLY A 489 28.12 -9.49 11.35
N VAL A 490 28.46 -9.06 10.16
CA VAL A 490 27.80 -9.46 8.92
C VAL A 490 28.78 -10.19 8.02
N ALA A 491 28.47 -11.41 7.65
CA ALA A 491 29.22 -12.22 6.69
C ALA A 491 28.46 -12.31 5.37
N VAL A 492 28.94 -11.65 4.34
CA VAL A 492 28.34 -11.68 3.00
C VAL A 492 29.02 -12.76 2.17
N VAL A 493 28.26 -13.78 1.80
CA VAL A 493 28.70 -14.83 0.89
C VAL A 493 28.68 -14.30 -0.55
N ASN A 494 29.85 -14.23 -1.18
CA ASN A 494 30.02 -13.59 -2.49
C ASN A 494 31.00 -14.40 -3.36
N LEU A 495 30.70 -14.55 -4.64
CA LEU A 495 31.62 -15.12 -5.62
C LEU A 495 32.82 -14.20 -5.83
N ASP A 496 34.03 -14.78 -5.88
CA ASP A 496 35.30 -14.00 -5.91
C ASP A 496 35.40 -13.05 -7.09
N LEU A 497 34.73 -13.31 -8.18
CA LEU A 497 34.75 -12.48 -9.38
C LEU A 497 33.76 -11.30 -9.35
N ASP A 498 32.82 -11.24 -8.38
CA ASP A 498 31.76 -10.20 -8.36
C ASP A 498 32.01 -9.14 -7.28
N ILE A 499 33.06 -8.34 -7.49
CA ILE A 499 33.46 -7.28 -6.57
C ILE A 499 32.43 -6.15 -6.47
N ASP A 500 31.66 -5.88 -7.53
CA ASP A 500 30.67 -4.80 -7.52
C ASP A 500 29.45 -5.17 -6.68
N ARG A 501 29.02 -6.44 -6.71
CA ARG A 501 28.00 -6.95 -5.78
C ARG A 501 28.47 -6.90 -4.34
N TRP A 502 29.72 -7.26 -4.09
CA TRP A 502 30.30 -7.15 -2.75
C TRP A 502 30.22 -5.71 -2.22
N LYS A 503 30.68 -4.72 -3.00
CA LYS A 503 30.63 -3.30 -2.60
C LYS A 503 29.21 -2.83 -2.31
N ALA A 504 28.26 -3.18 -3.19
CA ALA A 504 26.86 -2.85 -3.01
C ALA A 504 26.28 -3.47 -1.73
N SER A 505 26.65 -4.72 -1.43
CA SER A 505 26.23 -5.42 -0.22
C SER A 505 26.85 -4.81 1.04
N TRP A 506 28.13 -4.47 1.00
CA TRP A 506 28.80 -3.79 2.11
C TRP A 506 28.08 -2.49 2.48
N HIS A 507 27.79 -1.62 1.51
CA HIS A 507 27.07 -0.37 1.73
C HIS A 507 25.65 -0.56 2.28
N ARG A 508 25.02 -1.68 1.98
CA ARG A 508 23.68 -2.02 2.42
C ARG A 508 23.67 -2.48 3.88
N PHE A 509 24.58 -3.39 4.22
CA PHE A 509 24.58 -4.03 5.54
C PHE A 509 25.23 -3.19 6.63
N ILE A 510 26.24 -2.36 6.33
CA ILE A 510 26.91 -1.51 7.34
C ILE A 510 25.96 -0.47 7.96
N ARG A 511 24.81 -0.22 7.34
CA ARG A 511 23.78 0.72 7.83
C ARG A 511 22.78 0.07 8.78
N LEU A 512 22.83 -1.24 8.95
CA LEU A 512 21.96 -1.92 9.91
C LEU A 512 22.39 -1.59 11.35
N PRO A 513 21.43 -1.54 12.30
CA PRO A 513 21.73 -1.22 13.69
C PRO A 513 22.65 -2.24 14.33
N ARG A 514 23.57 -1.77 15.18
CA ARG A 514 24.54 -2.56 15.93
C ARG A 514 25.50 -3.39 15.04
N VAL A 515 25.62 -3.12 13.76
CA VAL A 515 26.61 -3.78 12.92
C VAL A 515 27.99 -3.18 13.17
N THR A 516 28.90 -4.00 13.68
CA THR A 516 30.27 -3.61 13.99
C THR A 516 31.23 -3.91 12.85
N ALA A 517 30.95 -4.92 12.05
CA ALA A 517 31.76 -5.30 10.90
C ALA A 517 30.94 -5.95 9.79
N VAL A 518 31.36 -5.71 8.55
CA VAL A 518 30.83 -6.41 7.36
C VAL A 518 32.01 -7.05 6.64
N GLU A 519 32.04 -8.37 6.62
CA GLU A 519 33.15 -9.13 5.99
C GLU A 519 32.63 -9.93 4.79
N ARG A 520 33.52 -10.07 3.83
CA ARG A 520 33.32 -10.90 2.65
C ARG A 520 33.74 -12.34 2.96
N VAL A 521 32.91 -13.27 2.63
CA VAL A 521 33.21 -14.70 2.68
C VAL A 521 33.14 -15.25 1.26
N SER A 522 34.24 -15.82 0.78
CA SER A 522 34.27 -16.45 -0.55
C SER A 522 33.30 -17.60 -0.62
N ALA A 523 32.39 -17.55 -1.59
CA ALA A 523 31.49 -18.64 -1.85
C ALA A 523 32.26 -19.89 -2.29
N PHE A 524 31.83 -21.04 -1.80
CA PHE A 524 32.32 -22.32 -2.27
C PHE A 524 31.60 -22.66 -3.57
N GLU A 525 32.35 -23.00 -4.61
CA GLU A 525 31.78 -23.35 -5.93
C GLU A 525 31.85 -24.87 -6.12
N ASP A 526 30.68 -25.52 -6.24
CA ASP A 526 30.56 -26.88 -6.70
C ASP A 526 29.51 -26.93 -7.82
N ALA A 527 29.98 -27.10 -9.04
CA ALA A 527 29.13 -27.16 -10.23
C ALA A 527 28.13 -28.33 -10.24
N MET A 528 28.36 -29.34 -9.41
CA MET A 528 27.52 -30.55 -9.36
C MET A 528 26.47 -30.51 -8.25
N ASN A 529 26.68 -29.72 -7.18
CA ASN A 529 25.77 -29.62 -6.05
C ASN A 529 25.78 -28.21 -5.41
N GLN A 530 25.04 -27.29 -6.02
CA GLN A 530 24.95 -25.90 -5.57
C GLN A 530 24.38 -25.73 -4.16
N ASP A 531 23.41 -26.57 -3.75
CA ASP A 531 22.81 -26.50 -2.43
C ASP A 531 23.81 -26.91 -1.33
N ALA A 532 24.61 -27.91 -1.58
CA ALA A 532 25.71 -28.30 -0.67
C ALA A 532 26.83 -27.25 -0.67
N ALA A 533 27.15 -26.64 -1.81
CA ALA A 533 28.12 -25.57 -1.91
C ALA A 533 27.73 -24.35 -1.05
N PHE A 534 26.43 -24.04 -0.99
CA PHE A 534 25.93 -22.96 -0.13
C PHE A 534 26.10 -23.28 1.36
N ALA A 535 25.88 -24.52 1.78
CA ALA A 535 26.10 -24.95 3.16
C ALA A 535 27.58 -24.83 3.57
N VAL A 536 28.52 -25.16 2.67
CA VAL A 536 29.96 -24.95 2.91
C VAL A 536 30.30 -23.46 3.05
N SER A 537 29.71 -22.62 2.22
CA SER A 537 29.89 -21.17 2.32
C SER A 537 29.36 -20.63 3.67
N TRP A 538 28.25 -21.17 4.13
CA TRP A 538 27.66 -20.85 5.43
C TRP A 538 28.58 -21.26 6.59
N ARG A 539 29.11 -22.48 6.51
CA ARG A 539 30.11 -23.00 7.47
C ARG A 539 31.33 -22.09 7.56
N ARG A 540 31.86 -21.63 6.41
CA ARG A 540 32.97 -20.66 6.36
C ARG A 540 32.60 -19.33 7.04
N ALA A 541 31.39 -18.85 6.86
CA ALA A 541 30.91 -17.63 7.50
C ALA A 541 30.82 -17.78 9.03
N LEU A 542 30.32 -18.93 9.53
CA LEU A 542 30.30 -19.23 10.96
C LEU A 542 31.67 -19.41 11.57
N ALA A 543 32.59 -20.10 10.89
CA ALA A 543 33.96 -20.24 11.31
C ALA A 543 34.66 -18.87 11.44
N ARG A 544 34.42 -17.98 10.48
CA ARG A 544 34.90 -16.60 10.51
C ARG A 544 34.32 -15.78 11.65
N ALA A 545 33.02 -15.92 11.92
CA ALA A 545 32.35 -15.28 13.06
C ALA A 545 32.92 -15.75 14.41
N THR A 546 33.20 -17.06 14.52
CA THR A 546 33.86 -17.64 15.70
C THR A 546 35.28 -17.09 15.89
N GLU A 547 36.09 -17.02 14.83
CA GLU A 547 37.44 -16.43 14.85
C GLU A 547 37.45 -14.97 15.32
N LYS A 548 36.40 -14.22 14.91
CA LYS A 548 36.24 -12.81 15.27
C LYS A 548 35.66 -12.58 16.65
N GLY A 549 35.11 -13.61 17.28
CA GLY A 549 34.46 -13.52 18.58
C GLY A 549 33.16 -12.73 18.57
N TRP A 550 32.42 -12.74 17.45
CA TRP A 550 31.14 -12.04 17.37
C TRP A 550 30.05 -12.75 18.20
N ASP A 551 29.21 -11.99 18.92
CA ASP A 551 28.10 -12.53 19.68
C ASP A 551 26.97 -13.05 18.79
N SER A 552 26.84 -12.49 17.62
CA SER A 552 25.92 -12.94 16.58
C SER A 552 26.43 -12.58 15.19
N VAL A 553 26.05 -13.35 14.19
CA VAL A 553 26.39 -13.08 12.80
C VAL A 553 25.14 -13.10 11.91
N LEU A 554 24.98 -12.08 11.08
CA LEU A 554 24.06 -12.10 9.95
C LEU A 554 24.80 -12.68 8.73
N ILE A 555 24.42 -13.87 8.32
CA ILE A 555 24.92 -14.50 7.10
C ILE A 555 23.95 -14.15 5.96
N ALA A 556 24.44 -13.51 4.92
CA ALA A 556 23.62 -13.07 3.79
C ALA A 556 24.29 -13.38 2.45
N ALA A 557 23.49 -13.73 1.45
CA ALA A 557 23.94 -13.78 0.06
C ALA A 557 24.15 -12.37 -0.51
N ASP A 558 25.04 -12.21 -1.46
CA ASP A 558 25.40 -10.92 -2.06
C ASP A 558 24.29 -10.28 -2.91
N ASP A 559 23.29 -11.07 -3.33
CA ASP A 559 22.11 -10.64 -4.07
C ASP A 559 20.90 -10.30 -3.19
N VAL A 560 21.04 -10.36 -1.87
CA VAL A 560 19.97 -10.00 -0.93
C VAL A 560 19.64 -8.51 -1.03
N SER A 561 18.35 -8.22 -1.16
CA SER A 561 17.80 -6.88 -1.01
C SER A 561 17.10 -6.77 0.33
N LEU A 562 17.21 -5.62 0.96
CA LEU A 562 16.54 -5.29 2.21
C LEU A 562 15.37 -4.34 1.95
N LEU A 563 14.33 -4.42 2.78
CA LEU A 563 13.31 -3.38 2.86
C LEU A 563 13.92 -2.04 3.27
N ASP A 564 13.34 -0.93 2.83
CA ASP A 564 13.76 0.40 3.28
C ASP A 564 13.64 0.57 4.81
N ALA A 565 12.64 -0.12 5.40
CA ALA A 565 12.41 -0.17 6.84
C ALA A 565 13.28 -1.18 7.61
N ALA A 566 14.15 -1.94 6.94
CA ALA A 566 14.88 -3.07 7.55
C ALA A 566 15.67 -2.68 8.80
N ALA A 567 16.29 -1.51 8.79
CA ALA A 567 17.09 -1.03 9.93
C ALA A 567 16.23 -0.84 11.19
N SER A 568 15.08 -0.20 11.05
CA SER A 568 14.14 0.03 12.16
C SER A 568 13.57 -1.30 12.69
N ILE A 569 13.07 -2.16 11.78
CA ILE A 569 12.48 -3.46 12.14
C ILE A 569 13.52 -4.36 12.83
N LEU A 570 14.73 -4.44 12.29
CA LEU A 570 15.78 -5.25 12.89
C LEU A 570 16.23 -4.68 14.27
N GLY A 571 16.27 -3.36 14.42
CA GLY A 571 16.57 -2.71 15.70
C GLY A 571 15.61 -3.16 16.79
N HIS A 572 14.29 -3.05 16.55
CA HIS A 572 13.27 -3.49 17.51
C HIS A 572 13.25 -5.02 17.72
N ALA A 573 13.44 -5.80 16.66
CA ALA A 573 13.54 -7.24 16.81
C ALA A 573 14.75 -7.65 17.66
N ARG A 574 15.87 -6.96 17.54
CA ARG A 574 17.04 -7.20 18.40
C ARG A 574 16.78 -6.90 19.86
N GLU A 575 16.02 -5.86 20.18
CA GLU A 575 15.60 -5.59 21.56
C GLU A 575 14.75 -6.74 22.14
N GLU A 576 13.88 -7.34 21.31
CA GLU A 576 13.10 -8.53 21.69
C GLU A 576 14.02 -9.78 21.83
N LEU A 577 15.02 -9.92 20.95
CA LEU A 577 15.97 -11.04 20.96
C LEU A 577 16.98 -11.01 22.10
N ASP A 578 17.41 -9.81 22.57
CA ASP A 578 18.39 -9.67 23.65
C ASP A 578 17.97 -10.38 24.97
N HIS A 579 16.68 -10.71 25.10
CA HIS A 579 16.12 -11.34 26.30
C HIS A 579 15.49 -12.71 25.99
N GLY A 580 15.49 -13.12 24.74
CA GLY A 580 14.86 -14.34 24.27
C GLY A 580 15.83 -15.52 24.15
N ASP A 581 15.26 -16.71 24.07
CA ASP A 581 16.01 -17.96 23.82
C ASP A 581 15.91 -18.31 22.33
N TRP A 582 16.95 -17.98 21.56
CA TRP A 582 16.99 -18.19 20.12
C TRP A 582 18.38 -18.61 19.64
N ASP A 583 18.46 -19.40 18.60
CA ASP A 583 19.69 -19.83 17.93
C ASP A 583 19.80 -19.24 16.53
N VAL A 584 18.69 -19.21 15.81
CA VAL A 584 18.62 -18.80 14.39
C VAL A 584 17.38 -17.94 14.16
N VAL A 585 17.54 -16.82 13.45
CA VAL A 585 16.40 -15.97 13.03
C VAL A 585 16.47 -15.76 11.52
N HIS A 586 15.44 -16.25 10.81
CA HIS A 586 15.29 -16.01 9.39
C HIS A 586 14.79 -14.58 9.15
N LEU A 587 15.54 -13.78 8.39
CA LEU A 587 15.13 -12.41 8.02
C LEU A 587 14.32 -12.36 6.74
N GLY A 588 14.17 -13.48 6.04
CA GLY A 588 13.35 -13.64 4.85
C GLY A 588 12.55 -14.92 4.88
N HIS A 589 11.53 -14.99 4.03
CA HIS A 589 10.64 -16.16 3.93
C HIS A 589 10.93 -16.99 2.69
N ASP A 590 10.83 -18.31 2.81
CA ASP A 590 10.50 -19.13 1.66
C ASP A 590 9.00 -18.95 1.36
N PRO A 591 8.61 -18.53 0.12
CA PRO A 591 7.21 -18.31 -0.23
C PRO A 591 6.29 -19.53 -0.06
N LYS A 592 6.87 -20.70 0.12
CA LYS A 592 6.13 -21.97 0.34
C LYS A 592 5.98 -22.33 1.81
N SER A 593 6.68 -21.62 2.70
CA SER A 593 6.61 -21.87 4.14
C SER A 593 5.38 -21.22 4.74
N ARG A 594 4.84 -21.83 5.79
CA ARG A 594 3.84 -21.20 6.66
C ARG A 594 4.54 -20.62 7.87
N ASP A 595 4.19 -19.41 8.24
CA ASP A 595 4.63 -18.82 9.49
C ASP A 595 3.96 -19.56 10.66
N GLY A 596 4.72 -19.76 11.73
CA GLY A 596 4.20 -20.19 13.01
C GLY A 596 3.46 -19.07 13.75
N ALA A 597 3.00 -19.35 14.96
CA ALA A 597 2.41 -18.34 15.84
C ALA A 597 3.46 -17.30 16.27
N LEU A 598 3.00 -16.09 16.64
CA LEU A 598 3.86 -15.12 17.32
C LEU A 598 4.49 -15.75 18.55
N LEU A 599 5.74 -15.42 18.79
CA LEU A 599 6.43 -15.79 20.01
C LEU A 599 5.77 -15.06 21.19
N ASP A 600 5.59 -15.74 22.31
CA ASP A 600 4.96 -15.17 23.49
C ASP A 600 5.69 -13.88 23.92
N GLY A 601 4.96 -12.78 24.09
CA GLY A 601 5.51 -11.47 24.43
C GLY A 601 6.19 -10.72 23.26
N SER A 602 6.27 -11.31 22.07
CA SER A 602 6.84 -10.67 20.86
C SER A 602 5.75 -10.19 19.90
N ALA A 603 6.01 -9.10 19.22
CA ALA A 603 5.17 -8.57 18.18
C ALA A 603 5.81 -8.66 16.77
N LEU A 604 7.07 -9.08 16.68
CA LEU A 604 7.82 -9.19 15.43
C LEU A 604 8.38 -10.59 15.15
N LEU A 605 8.43 -11.45 16.14
CA LEU A 605 9.06 -12.77 16.03
C LEU A 605 8.01 -13.88 16.04
N ARG A 606 8.11 -14.81 15.10
CA ARG A 606 7.26 -15.99 14.99
C ARG A 606 8.09 -17.27 15.13
N THR A 607 7.48 -18.32 15.61
CA THR A 607 8.10 -19.66 15.52
C THR A 607 8.30 -20.04 14.05
N SER A 608 9.35 -20.79 13.74
CA SER A 608 9.74 -21.11 12.37
C SER A 608 9.74 -22.61 12.09
N PRO A 609 8.56 -23.27 12.07
CA PRO A 609 8.51 -24.72 11.92
C PRO A 609 8.88 -25.22 10.52
N GLU A 610 8.71 -24.40 9.48
CA GLU A 610 8.85 -24.82 8.08
C GLU A 610 9.65 -23.86 7.19
N ASN A 611 10.21 -22.76 7.72
CA ASN A 611 10.91 -21.79 6.91
C ASN A 611 12.27 -22.32 6.44
N ARG A 612 12.44 -22.45 5.12
CA ARG A 612 13.67 -22.88 4.45
C ARG A 612 14.47 -21.74 3.87
N GLY A 613 14.05 -20.48 4.09
CA GLY A 613 14.72 -19.31 3.56
C GLY A 613 16.06 -19.03 4.24
N VAL A 614 17.17 -19.30 3.58
CA VAL A 614 18.56 -19.18 4.15
C VAL A 614 19.38 -18.08 3.52
N HIS A 615 18.76 -17.23 2.70
CA HIS A 615 19.45 -16.14 1.98
C HIS A 615 19.85 -14.95 2.86
N ALA A 616 19.22 -14.77 4.02
CA ALA A 616 19.61 -13.80 5.05
C ALA A 616 19.15 -14.33 6.42
N VAL A 617 20.10 -14.73 7.25
CA VAL A 617 19.82 -15.40 8.52
C VAL A 617 20.74 -14.90 9.60
N LEU A 618 20.18 -14.52 10.74
CA LEU A 618 20.91 -14.15 11.94
C LEU A 618 21.14 -15.39 12.78
N VAL A 619 22.38 -15.64 13.21
CA VAL A 619 22.77 -16.80 14.02
C VAL A 619 23.47 -16.30 15.29
N HIS A 620 23.05 -16.81 16.44
CA HIS A 620 23.63 -16.52 17.74
C HIS A 620 24.89 -17.37 17.98
N SER A 621 25.92 -16.81 18.62
CA SER A 621 27.20 -17.50 18.88
C SER A 621 27.07 -18.83 19.63
N ARG A 622 26.07 -18.98 20.46
CA ARG A 622 25.81 -20.25 21.18
C ARG A 622 25.47 -21.43 20.24
N ALA A 623 25.05 -21.13 19.01
CA ALA A 623 24.76 -22.16 18.00
C ALA A 623 25.94 -22.44 17.06
N PHE A 624 26.98 -21.62 17.05
CA PHE A 624 28.09 -21.73 16.10
C PHE A 624 28.76 -23.11 16.14
N GLU A 625 29.20 -23.54 17.32
CA GLU A 625 29.90 -24.83 17.51
C GLU A 625 29.02 -26.01 17.02
N ARG A 626 27.75 -26.02 17.43
CA ARG A 626 26.82 -27.09 17.05
C ARG A 626 26.64 -27.17 15.53
N ILE A 627 26.42 -26.03 14.86
CA ILE A 627 26.20 -26.01 13.41
C ILE A 627 27.49 -26.39 12.68
N LEU A 628 28.67 -25.94 13.20
CA LEU A 628 29.97 -26.28 12.63
C LEU A 628 30.32 -27.76 12.75
N ASP A 629 29.88 -28.43 13.83
CA ASP A 629 30.07 -29.86 14.02
C ASP A 629 29.15 -30.70 13.10
N GLU A 630 27.91 -30.25 12.86
CA GLU A 630 26.96 -30.94 11.99
C GLU A 630 27.32 -30.81 10.50
N ILE A 631 27.67 -29.58 10.05
CA ILE A 631 28.08 -29.36 8.68
C ILE A 631 29.59 -29.56 8.58
N ALA A 632 30.02 -30.80 8.33
CA ALA A 632 31.44 -31.12 8.22
C ALA A 632 32.15 -30.32 7.11
N ASP A 633 33.46 -30.11 7.28
CA ASP A 633 34.27 -29.41 6.30
C ASP A 633 34.68 -30.37 5.17
N PRO A 634 34.28 -30.12 3.91
CA PRO A 634 34.61 -31.02 2.81
C PRO A 634 36.09 -31.10 2.50
N GLU A 635 36.89 -30.10 2.92
CA GLU A 635 38.36 -30.12 2.72
C GLU A 635 39.06 -31.02 3.74
N SER A 636 38.57 -31.08 4.98
CA SER A 636 39.17 -31.88 6.05
C SER A 636 38.48 -33.22 6.27
N ASP A 637 37.16 -33.34 6.03
CA ASP A 637 36.38 -34.58 6.18
C ASP A 637 35.32 -34.70 5.06
N PRO A 638 35.76 -35.06 3.84
CA PRO A 638 34.87 -35.19 2.69
C PRO A 638 33.85 -36.32 2.85
N GLU A 639 34.13 -37.36 3.67
CA GLU A 639 33.21 -38.48 3.89
C GLU A 639 32.03 -38.05 4.78
N ALA A 640 32.31 -37.37 5.89
CA ALA A 640 31.26 -36.85 6.78
C ALA A 640 30.41 -35.78 6.06
N PHE A 641 31.03 -34.91 5.27
CA PHE A 641 30.30 -33.95 4.45
C PHE A 641 29.40 -34.63 3.40
N GLY A 642 29.92 -35.68 2.75
CA GLY A 642 29.13 -36.48 1.79
C GLY A 642 27.93 -37.17 2.43
N GLN A 643 28.04 -37.63 3.68
CA GLN A 643 26.95 -38.17 4.45
C GLN A 643 25.91 -37.09 4.79
N TRP A 644 26.32 -35.92 5.24
CA TRP A 644 25.45 -34.80 5.52
C TRP A 644 24.68 -34.35 4.26
N ALA A 645 25.39 -34.14 3.13
CA ALA A 645 24.81 -33.73 1.86
C ALA A 645 23.90 -34.79 1.22
N GLY A 646 24.10 -36.06 1.58
CA GLY A 646 23.21 -37.18 1.22
C GLY A 646 21.94 -37.22 2.05
N HIS A 647 21.97 -36.68 3.27
CA HIS A 647 20.82 -36.65 4.19
C HIS A 647 19.96 -35.41 3.95
N TYR A 648 20.56 -34.22 3.86
CA TYR A 648 19.88 -32.96 3.65
C TYR A 648 20.05 -32.48 2.21
N ARG A 649 18.91 -32.15 1.54
CA ARG A 649 18.95 -31.62 0.18
C ARG A 649 19.42 -30.17 0.13
N THR A 650 19.08 -29.39 1.19
CA THR A 650 19.44 -28.00 1.33
C THR A 650 19.80 -27.67 2.77
N LEU A 651 20.50 -26.55 2.98
CA LEU A 651 20.73 -26.00 4.32
C LEU A 651 19.41 -25.69 5.05
N GLY A 652 18.40 -25.24 4.29
CA GLY A 652 17.08 -24.98 4.84
C GLY A 652 16.37 -26.23 5.38
N ASP A 653 16.56 -27.38 4.72
CA ASP A 653 16.01 -28.67 5.22
C ASP A 653 16.70 -29.06 6.54
N TYR A 654 18.01 -28.86 6.67
CA TYR A 654 18.72 -29.08 7.93
C TYR A 654 18.18 -28.21 9.06
N LEU A 655 18.00 -26.88 8.84
CA LEU A 655 17.50 -25.98 9.88
C LEU A 655 16.07 -26.33 10.31
N VAL A 656 15.20 -26.73 9.38
CA VAL A 656 13.84 -27.21 9.68
C VAL A 656 13.89 -28.47 10.54
N ASP A 657 14.73 -29.45 10.19
CA ASP A 657 14.87 -30.69 10.94
C ASP A 657 15.45 -30.47 12.34
N ALA A 658 16.51 -29.63 12.43
CA ALA A 658 17.13 -29.26 13.71
C ALA A 658 16.15 -28.50 14.64
N SER A 659 15.28 -27.67 14.07
CA SER A 659 14.22 -26.98 14.81
C SER A 659 13.15 -27.95 15.28
N ALA A 660 12.67 -28.83 14.42
CA ALA A 660 11.65 -29.85 14.76
C ALA A 660 12.15 -30.82 15.80
N GLY A 661 13.43 -31.20 15.77
CA GLY A 661 14.10 -32.06 16.76
C GLY A 661 14.46 -31.36 18.07
N GLY A 662 14.23 -30.06 18.20
CA GLY A 662 14.61 -29.25 19.37
C GLY A 662 16.10 -29.05 19.55
N ALA A 663 16.92 -29.30 18.52
CA ALA A 663 18.35 -29.04 18.51
C ALA A 663 18.70 -27.57 18.38
N LEU A 664 17.89 -26.80 17.63
CA LEU A 664 18.00 -25.36 17.46
C LEU A 664 16.65 -24.68 17.68
N THR A 665 16.67 -23.51 18.32
CA THR A 665 15.51 -22.61 18.41
C THR A 665 15.52 -21.67 17.21
N CYS A 666 14.70 -22.00 16.18
CA CYS A 666 14.59 -21.21 14.97
C CYS A 666 13.35 -20.31 15.00
N LEU A 667 13.55 -19.04 14.76
CA LEU A 667 12.53 -18.00 14.67
C LEU A 667 12.51 -17.40 13.26
N THR A 668 11.41 -16.75 12.92
CA THR A 668 11.28 -15.98 11.68
C THR A 668 10.82 -14.56 12.01
N LEU A 669 11.47 -13.59 11.41
CA LEU A 669 11.06 -12.18 11.49
C LEU A 669 9.85 -11.94 10.58
N SER A 670 8.78 -11.42 11.14
CA SER A 670 7.55 -11.12 10.41
C SER A 670 7.21 -9.62 10.51
N PRO A 671 7.15 -8.94 9.37
CA PRO A 671 7.40 -9.45 8.03
C PRO A 671 8.88 -9.73 7.79
N GLY A 672 9.19 -10.59 6.83
CA GLY A 672 10.57 -10.76 6.37
C GLY A 672 11.11 -9.46 5.77
N ILE A 673 12.27 -9.02 6.24
CA ILE A 673 12.92 -7.78 5.79
C ILE A 673 13.92 -7.98 4.65
N ALA A 674 14.17 -9.23 4.27
CA ALA A 674 15.17 -9.62 3.28
C ALA A 674 14.56 -10.50 2.19
N SER A 675 14.97 -10.28 0.93
CA SER A 675 14.63 -11.12 -0.20
C SER A 675 15.77 -11.20 -1.20
N THR A 676 15.83 -12.23 -2.02
CA THR A 676 16.79 -12.32 -3.13
C THR A 676 16.22 -11.75 -4.42
N ARG A 677 17.09 -11.21 -5.28
CA ARG A 677 16.71 -10.74 -6.63
C ARG A 677 16.21 -11.87 -7.53
N SER A 678 16.70 -13.07 -7.29
CA SER A 678 16.18 -14.29 -7.87
C SER A 678 15.59 -15.12 -6.74
N LEU A 679 14.30 -15.45 -6.79
CA LEU A 679 13.85 -16.70 -6.25
C LEU A 679 14.62 -17.75 -7.06
N ILE A 680 15.76 -18.20 -6.51
CA ILE A 680 16.62 -19.15 -7.19
C ILE A 680 15.80 -20.40 -7.41
N ARG A 681 15.18 -20.50 -8.58
CA ARG A 681 14.96 -21.81 -9.15
C ARG A 681 16.36 -22.31 -9.52
N SER A 682 16.79 -23.39 -8.91
CA SER A 682 17.91 -24.20 -9.34
C SER A 682 17.93 -24.21 -10.87
N GLY A 683 18.95 -23.64 -11.49
CA GLY A 683 19.09 -23.52 -12.95
C GLY A 683 19.20 -22.12 -13.54
N ALA A 684 18.87 -21.04 -12.80
CA ALA A 684 18.95 -19.67 -13.34
C ALA A 684 20.38 -19.09 -13.30
N ILE A 685 21.23 -19.56 -12.40
CA ILE A 685 22.64 -19.15 -12.33
C ILE A 685 23.41 -19.62 -13.57
N GLU A 686 23.14 -20.84 -14.07
CA GLU A 686 23.72 -21.31 -15.34
C GLU A 686 23.38 -20.45 -16.54
N SER A 687 22.18 -19.90 -16.64
CA SER A 687 21.74 -19.13 -17.81
C SER A 687 22.33 -17.71 -17.84
N GLU A 688 22.60 -17.08 -16.71
CA GLU A 688 23.16 -15.73 -16.64
C GLU A 688 24.71 -15.78 -16.79
N TYR A 689 25.37 -16.77 -16.18
CA TYR A 689 26.79 -17.00 -16.37
C TYR A 689 27.13 -17.46 -17.81
N SER A 690 26.33 -18.38 -18.38
CA SER A 690 26.52 -18.84 -19.77
C SER A 690 26.27 -17.71 -20.78
N ARG A 691 25.40 -16.75 -20.52
CA ARG A 691 25.17 -15.59 -21.40
C ARG A 691 26.24 -14.51 -21.28
N ARG A 692 26.86 -14.34 -20.10
CA ARG A 692 27.94 -13.37 -19.92
C ARG A 692 29.30 -13.86 -20.39
N PHE A 693 29.52 -15.15 -20.45
CA PHE A 693 30.81 -15.76 -20.81
C PHE A 693 30.75 -16.66 -22.04
N ALA A 694 29.62 -16.74 -22.73
CA ALA A 694 29.58 -17.31 -24.08
C ALA A 694 30.12 -16.25 -25.04
N LEU A 695 31.44 -16.23 -25.15
CA LEU A 695 32.15 -15.74 -26.32
C LEU A 695 31.99 -16.70 -27.50
#